data_792c7de4904c3a836b0cc39f270effb8
#
_entry.id   792c7de4904c3a836b0cc39f270effb8
#
_cell.length_a   1.000
_cell.length_b   1.000
_cell.length_c   1.000
_cell.angle_alpha   90.00
_cell.angle_beta   90.00
_cell.angle_gamma   90.00
#
_symmetry.space_group_name_H-M   'P 1'
#
loop_
_entity.id
_entity.type
_entity.pdbx_description
1 polymer ?
#
loop_
_entity_poly.entity_id
_entity_poly.type
_entity_poly.pdbx_seq_one_letter_code
_entity_poly.pdbx_strand_id
1 'polypeptide(L)'
;MSCDRGSFVASRASGLRRAIVTASGILALALSASLWPNSAAKAQETQIIYPGSMAVTGFPGTVTPDFDSSDSGKGGLPPGSDPVDETFIDTSQASLRIFNVSRLGGPASGQLVYTPPPFEVTAGQVGEVFGLTYDDGVRDGVPSGIPNLYAAATSLHGIEIVTPDADDDGRPERQRRGTAGAVFMDGQFGTENGGGPGTIWKIDGISGAVSKFADIDTNSGPGIGNLAFDPTHREFFASDLDTGLIHRIDVDGNLIDTFDHGVAGRPAHGLAPVADDGAVMDIQAAAFDSEDPDTWGYTQDARRVWAVAYHGGRLYYSVGEKAEIWSIGIASDGSFAGDPRWELTVKAGQDYAVTDIAFDNKGFMYLAQRGPAENRYDYGRFADSGKGEVIRYQHEDPDDPATESVWVEVPQEYAIGFPQGNRQSAGGVDLQYRYDAEGNLDTSVCTDTVVNTGDKLRDNPELAERLAAGGPLAVHGVQLTPSALVKPANVPPFGSWFVDFDGYFEDPDVQGHVGDVRVWRPCEGRAGYYEEIPGGYLPPFYPPDFLPPGNLPPCLDVADVQYFCTPRGLQADLYLHDHAGLGGDSIKAQSKTPGVAVTSPMSHAPGKPYTIDITGHNPGETVNVGLCFYRKSDQDKGGYYPCCKMTLPLRTPDVSCEGRDR
;
A
#
# COMPACT_ATOMS: atom_id res chain seq x y z
N MET A 1 27.84 6.18 -45.21
CA MET A 1 27.68 5.13 -46.22
C MET A 1 26.25 4.65 -46.16
N SER A 2 25.53 4.97 -47.23
CA SER A 2 24.10 4.75 -47.48
C SER A 2 23.79 3.32 -47.91
N CYS A 3 22.61 2.80 -47.50
CA CYS A 3 21.83 1.79 -48.21
C CYS A 3 20.45 1.83 -47.60
N ASP A 4 19.55 2.32 -48.15
CA ASP A 4 18.65 2.43 -49.30
C ASP A 4 17.42 1.49 -49.16
N ARG A 5 16.29 2.12 -49.37
CA ARG A 5 14.89 1.68 -49.29
C ARG A 5 14.54 0.67 -50.40
N GLY A 6 13.59 -0.21 -50.12
CA GLY A 6 12.85 -0.98 -51.10
C GLY A 6 11.37 -1.08 -50.78
N SER A 7 10.60 -0.21 -51.42
CA SER A 7 9.15 -0.27 -51.52
C SER A 7 8.72 -1.42 -52.45
N PHE A 8 7.60 -2.09 -52.15
CA PHE A 8 6.80 -2.75 -53.19
C PHE A 8 5.30 -2.47 -53.03
N VAL A 9 4.75 -2.07 -54.16
CA VAL A 9 3.42 -1.57 -54.39
C VAL A 9 2.44 -2.70 -54.71
N ALA A 10 1.17 -2.43 -54.42
CA ALA A 10 -0.02 -3.25 -54.62
C ALA A 10 -0.29 -3.68 -56.06
N SER A 11 -1.02 -4.77 -56.25
CA SER A 11 -1.87 -4.98 -57.41
C SER A 11 -3.17 -5.71 -57.04
N ARG A 12 -4.26 -5.06 -57.44
CA ARG A 12 -5.64 -5.59 -57.48
C ARG A 12 -5.83 -6.48 -58.72
N ALA A 13 -6.66 -7.50 -58.66
CA ALA A 13 -7.52 -7.93 -59.76
C ALA A 13 -8.73 -8.69 -59.27
N SER A 14 -9.85 -8.21 -59.74
CA SER A 14 -11.23 -8.69 -59.65
C SER A 14 -11.53 -9.85 -60.61
N GLY A 15 -12.51 -10.73 -60.27
CA GLY A 15 -13.06 -11.69 -61.22
C GLY A 15 -14.32 -12.41 -60.68
N LEU A 16 -15.47 -11.97 -61.17
CA LEU A 16 -16.84 -12.52 -61.02
C LEU A 16 -17.06 -13.75 -61.93
N ARG A 17 -17.85 -14.77 -61.51
CA ARG A 17 -18.98 -15.39 -62.22
C ARG A 17 -19.48 -16.70 -61.56
N ARG A 18 -20.71 -16.68 -61.08
CA ARG A 18 -21.98 -17.39 -61.46
C ARG A 18 -21.86 -18.89 -61.78
N ALA A 19 -22.49 -19.67 -60.98
CA ALA A 19 -23.85 -20.26 -60.90
C ALA A 19 -23.98 -21.65 -61.59
N ILE A 20 -24.55 -22.62 -60.94
CA ILE A 20 -25.82 -23.29 -61.26
C ILE A 20 -25.99 -24.60 -60.44
N VAL A 21 -27.10 -24.69 -59.82
CA VAL A 21 -27.95 -25.70 -59.22
C VAL A 21 -27.85 -27.12 -59.79
N THR A 22 -27.87 -28.15 -58.94
CA THR A 22 -28.83 -29.26 -59.01
C THR A 22 -28.99 -29.98 -57.67
N ALA A 23 -30.21 -30.44 -57.47
CA ALA A 23 -30.80 -30.95 -56.25
C ALA A 23 -30.66 -32.50 -56.13
N SER A 24 -31.00 -32.94 -54.93
CA SER A 24 -31.57 -34.22 -54.52
C SER A 24 -30.65 -35.26 -53.86
N GLY A 25 -31.01 -35.59 -52.63
CA GLY A 25 -30.56 -36.79 -51.95
C GLY A 25 -30.81 -36.75 -50.44
N ILE A 26 -32.05 -37.05 -50.02
CA ILE A 26 -32.43 -37.22 -48.60
C ILE A 26 -31.73 -38.46 -48.04
N LEU A 27 -30.96 -38.36 -46.98
CA LEU A 27 -30.71 -39.46 -46.06
C LEU A 27 -30.66 -38.93 -44.64
N ALA A 28 -31.70 -39.21 -43.89
CA ALA A 28 -31.78 -38.86 -42.45
C ALA A 28 -30.86 -39.78 -41.64
N LEU A 29 -29.81 -39.21 -41.04
CA LEU A 29 -29.10 -39.82 -39.91
C LEU A 29 -29.35 -38.94 -38.68
N ALA A 30 -30.15 -39.49 -37.77
CA ALA A 30 -30.32 -38.91 -36.44
C ALA A 30 -29.01 -39.00 -35.67
N LEU A 31 -28.26 -37.90 -35.59
CA LEU A 31 -27.22 -37.72 -34.58
C LEU A 31 -27.85 -37.05 -33.36
N SER A 32 -27.97 -37.83 -32.31
CA SER A 32 -28.24 -37.33 -30.96
C SER A 32 -27.09 -36.37 -30.54
N ALA A 33 -27.30 -35.09 -30.75
CA ALA A 33 -26.45 -34.05 -30.12
C ALA A 33 -26.74 -34.07 -28.61
N SER A 34 -25.86 -34.70 -27.85
CA SER A 34 -25.78 -34.50 -26.42
C SER A 34 -25.48 -33.02 -26.17
N LEU A 35 -26.49 -32.29 -25.70
CA LEU A 35 -26.35 -30.97 -25.12
C LEU A 35 -25.46 -31.09 -23.87
N TRP A 36 -24.18 -30.89 -24.04
CA TRP A 36 -23.32 -30.51 -22.94
C TRP A 36 -23.64 -29.04 -22.67
N PRO A 37 -23.99 -28.65 -21.44
CA PRO A 37 -24.07 -27.27 -21.13
C PRO A 37 -22.63 -26.71 -21.31
N ASN A 38 -22.47 -25.75 -22.21
CA ASN A 38 -21.32 -24.87 -22.19
C ASN A 38 -21.37 -24.12 -20.86
N SER A 39 -20.80 -24.71 -19.82
CA SER A 39 -20.32 -23.96 -18.70
C SER A 39 -19.19 -23.11 -19.27
N ALA A 40 -19.50 -21.88 -19.70
CA ALA A 40 -18.48 -20.85 -19.78
C ALA A 40 -17.80 -20.86 -18.41
N ALA A 41 -16.57 -21.33 -18.34
CA ALA A 41 -15.74 -21.13 -17.20
C ALA A 41 -15.73 -19.60 -17.03
N LYS A 42 -16.47 -19.07 -16.05
CA LYS A 42 -16.23 -17.71 -15.57
C LYS A 42 -14.76 -17.71 -15.21
N ALA A 43 -13.98 -16.84 -15.84
CA ALA A 43 -12.66 -16.52 -15.36
C ALA A 43 -12.85 -16.22 -13.86
N GLN A 44 -12.17 -16.96 -13.01
CA GLN A 44 -12.22 -16.75 -11.58
C GLN A 44 -11.57 -15.38 -11.40
N GLU A 45 -12.39 -14.38 -11.06
CA GLU A 45 -11.89 -13.06 -10.74
C GLU A 45 -10.91 -13.22 -9.58
N THR A 46 -9.67 -12.80 -9.78
CA THR A 46 -8.61 -12.96 -8.78
C THR A 46 -8.88 -11.90 -7.72
N GLN A 47 -9.35 -12.31 -6.57
CA GLN A 47 -9.51 -11.47 -5.39
C GLN A 47 -8.21 -10.71 -5.09
N ILE A 48 -8.31 -9.41 -4.75
CA ILE A 48 -7.13 -8.58 -4.44
C ILE A 48 -6.84 -8.47 -2.95
N ILE A 49 -7.80 -8.77 -2.09
CA ILE A 49 -7.69 -8.68 -0.62
C ILE A 49 -7.83 -10.07 -0.01
N TYR A 50 -6.85 -10.49 0.78
CA TYR A 50 -6.81 -11.75 1.53
C TYR A 50 -6.60 -11.47 3.02
N PRO A 51 -6.95 -12.39 3.93
CA PRO A 51 -6.59 -12.25 5.34
C PRO A 51 -5.09 -11.99 5.51
N GLY A 52 -4.75 -10.91 6.21
CA GLY A 52 -3.38 -10.43 6.36
C GLY A 52 -2.88 -9.52 5.24
N SER A 53 -3.66 -9.25 4.20
CA SER A 53 -3.33 -8.19 3.22
C SER A 53 -3.24 -6.84 3.91
N MET A 54 -2.21 -6.08 3.58
CA MET A 54 -1.89 -4.78 4.15
C MET A 54 -2.03 -3.70 3.09
N ALA A 55 -2.99 -2.81 3.25
CA ALA A 55 -3.14 -1.62 2.42
C ALA A 55 -2.32 -0.48 3.04
N VAL A 56 -1.59 0.24 2.21
CA VAL A 56 -0.73 1.37 2.61
C VAL A 56 -0.97 2.52 1.66
N THR A 57 -1.12 3.73 2.18
CA THR A 57 -1.19 4.97 1.40
C THR A 57 0.15 5.70 1.40
N GLY A 58 0.37 6.54 0.41
CA GLY A 58 1.56 7.36 0.33
C GLY A 58 1.54 8.29 -0.88
N PHE A 59 2.48 9.21 -0.91
CA PHE A 59 2.67 10.12 -2.02
C PHE A 59 3.08 9.33 -3.28
N PRO A 60 2.46 9.60 -4.44
CA PRO A 60 2.71 8.82 -5.66
C PRO A 60 4.08 9.11 -6.30
N GLY A 61 4.74 10.18 -5.91
CA GLY A 61 5.95 10.67 -6.55
C GLY A 61 5.66 11.75 -7.58
N THR A 62 6.70 12.15 -8.29
CA THR A 62 6.66 13.29 -9.22
C THR A 62 7.14 12.93 -10.61
N VAL A 63 6.68 13.68 -11.59
CA VAL A 63 7.13 13.60 -12.98
C VAL A 63 7.48 14.99 -13.49
N THR A 64 8.63 15.10 -14.15
CA THR A 64 8.96 16.26 -15.00
C THR A 64 8.66 15.84 -16.43
N PRO A 65 7.68 16.46 -17.12
CA PRO A 65 7.30 16.08 -18.48
C PRO A 65 8.50 16.15 -19.41
N ASP A 66 8.75 15.09 -20.18
CA ASP A 66 9.74 15.09 -21.25
C ASP A 66 9.30 16.09 -22.33
N PHE A 67 10.02 17.16 -22.48
CA PHE A 67 9.87 18.07 -23.60
C PHE A 67 10.41 17.39 -24.85
N ASP A 68 9.51 16.79 -25.64
CA ASP A 68 9.90 16.06 -26.86
C ASP A 68 10.74 16.94 -27.78
N SER A 69 12.01 16.56 -27.93
CA SER A 69 12.98 17.22 -28.82
C SER A 69 12.64 17.07 -30.31
N SER A 70 11.53 16.39 -30.65
CA SER A 70 11.11 16.14 -32.04
C SER A 70 10.33 17.30 -32.64
N ASP A 71 9.75 18.19 -31.83
CA ASP A 71 9.12 19.41 -32.32
C ASP A 71 10.18 20.51 -32.35
N SER A 72 10.66 20.77 -33.57
CA SER A 72 11.77 21.60 -33.93
C SER A 72 11.94 22.87 -33.06
N GLY A 73 12.70 22.77 -31.96
CA GLY A 73 13.18 23.89 -31.16
C GLY A 73 12.81 23.92 -29.69
N LYS A 74 12.07 22.94 -29.18
CA LYS A 74 11.59 22.90 -27.79
C LYS A 74 12.05 21.64 -27.05
N GLY A 75 13.28 21.26 -27.21
CA GLY A 75 13.88 20.18 -26.40
C GLY A 75 14.53 20.76 -25.15
N GLY A 76 14.02 20.40 -23.99
CA GLY A 76 14.53 20.82 -22.66
C GLY A 76 13.66 21.89 -21.99
N LEU A 77 13.88 22.08 -20.71
CA LEU A 77 13.23 23.14 -19.93
C LEU A 77 13.42 24.50 -20.60
N PRO A 78 12.42 25.41 -20.57
CA PRO A 78 12.58 26.76 -21.07
C PRO A 78 13.84 27.40 -20.49
N PRO A 79 14.66 28.15 -21.28
CA PRO A 79 15.89 28.72 -20.77
C PRO A 79 15.62 29.67 -19.59
N GLY A 80 16.04 29.27 -18.39
CA GLY A 80 15.90 30.04 -17.16
C GLY A 80 14.72 29.64 -16.28
N SER A 81 13.93 28.61 -16.64
CA SER A 81 12.95 28.01 -15.74
C SER A 81 13.65 27.19 -14.64
N ASP A 82 13.05 27.19 -13.46
CA ASP A 82 13.44 26.29 -12.38
C ASP A 82 12.87 24.89 -12.68
N PRO A 83 13.69 23.82 -12.70
CA PRO A 83 13.16 22.47 -12.88
C PRO A 83 12.04 22.09 -11.91
N VAL A 84 12.02 22.67 -10.72
CA VAL A 84 10.99 22.43 -9.71
C VAL A 84 9.64 22.99 -10.15
N ASP A 85 9.61 24.11 -10.86
CA ASP A 85 8.37 24.68 -11.39
C ASP A 85 7.76 23.81 -12.50
N GLU A 86 8.56 22.94 -13.12
CA GLU A 86 8.14 22.02 -14.19
C GLU A 86 7.94 20.58 -13.66
N THR A 87 7.86 20.41 -12.35
CA THR A 87 7.68 19.10 -11.71
C THR A 87 6.26 18.99 -11.16
N PHE A 88 5.54 17.95 -11.56
CA PHE A 88 4.14 17.71 -11.24
C PHE A 88 3.96 16.38 -10.51
N ILE A 89 2.81 16.20 -9.85
CA ILE A 89 2.41 14.90 -9.28
C ILE A 89 2.34 13.87 -10.41
N ASP A 90 2.95 12.68 -10.21
CA ASP A 90 2.86 11.59 -11.19
C ASP A 90 1.52 10.84 -11.05
N THR A 91 0.54 11.21 -11.87
CA THR A 91 -0.79 10.60 -11.86
C THR A 91 -0.79 9.13 -12.26
N SER A 92 0.29 8.63 -12.83
CA SER A 92 0.44 7.22 -13.23
C SER A 92 0.99 6.33 -12.12
N GLN A 93 1.57 6.93 -11.08
CA GLN A 93 2.11 6.21 -9.92
C GLN A 93 1.05 6.00 -8.84
N ALA A 94 1.32 5.07 -7.94
CA ALA A 94 0.35 4.63 -6.95
C ALA A 94 0.35 5.51 -5.69
N SER A 95 -0.83 6.01 -5.31
CA SER A 95 -1.12 6.60 -4.00
C SER A 95 -1.54 5.56 -2.96
N LEU A 96 -1.93 4.36 -3.39
CA LEU A 96 -2.32 3.27 -2.51
C LEU A 96 -1.80 1.94 -3.06
N ARG A 97 -1.22 1.13 -2.17
CA ARG A 97 -0.70 -0.20 -2.50
C ARG A 97 -1.24 -1.24 -1.52
N ILE A 98 -1.60 -2.42 -2.05
CA ILE A 98 -1.93 -3.58 -1.22
C ILE A 98 -0.76 -4.55 -1.27
N PHE A 99 -0.20 -4.87 -0.10
CA PHE A 99 0.92 -5.78 0.05
C PHE A 99 0.48 -7.14 0.56
N ASN A 100 1.10 -8.19 0.04
CA ASN A 100 0.99 -9.53 0.60
C ASN A 100 2.17 -9.77 1.55
N VAL A 101 1.92 -9.67 2.84
CA VAL A 101 2.91 -9.88 3.89
C VAL A 101 2.72 -11.21 4.62
N SER A 102 2.10 -12.19 3.98
CA SER A 102 1.89 -13.53 4.57
C SER A 102 3.19 -14.26 4.88
N ARG A 103 4.32 -13.83 4.32
CA ARG A 103 5.66 -14.39 4.56
C ARG A 103 6.71 -13.29 4.60
N LEU A 104 7.40 -13.17 5.72
CA LEU A 104 8.43 -12.16 5.95
C LEU A 104 9.86 -12.72 5.87
N GLY A 105 10.01 -14.02 5.59
CA GLY A 105 11.30 -14.62 5.29
C GLY A 105 12.21 -14.79 6.51
N GLY A 106 11.75 -15.47 7.55
CA GLY A 106 12.50 -15.75 8.76
C GLY A 106 12.15 -14.83 9.93
N PRO A 107 12.78 -15.01 11.09
CA PRO A 107 12.54 -14.19 12.27
C PRO A 107 12.95 -12.74 12.03
N ALA A 108 12.32 -11.82 12.75
CA ALA A 108 12.67 -10.40 12.70
C ALA A 108 14.14 -10.18 13.07
N SER A 109 14.87 -9.48 12.22
CA SER A 109 16.29 -9.16 12.41
C SER A 109 16.68 -7.79 11.84
N GLY A 110 15.71 -6.88 11.69
CA GLY A 110 15.91 -5.57 11.09
C GLY A 110 16.04 -5.60 9.57
N GLN A 111 15.67 -6.72 8.92
CA GLN A 111 15.78 -6.89 7.48
C GLN A 111 14.68 -6.15 6.72
N LEU A 112 15.00 -5.74 5.51
CA LEU A 112 14.04 -5.32 4.50
C LEU A 112 13.41 -6.56 3.86
N VAL A 113 12.08 -6.59 3.82
CA VAL A 113 11.30 -7.62 3.13
C VAL A 113 10.86 -7.07 1.77
N TYR A 114 11.32 -7.71 0.71
CA TYR A 114 10.90 -7.37 -0.64
C TYR A 114 9.57 -8.08 -0.94
N THR A 115 8.52 -7.32 -1.00
CA THR A 115 7.19 -7.80 -1.37
C THR A 115 6.54 -6.82 -2.34
N PRO A 116 6.63 -7.06 -3.66
CA PRO A 116 5.96 -6.19 -4.62
C PRO A 116 4.44 -6.23 -4.35
N PRO A 117 3.78 -5.08 -4.42
CA PRO A 117 2.33 -5.02 -4.22
C PRO A 117 1.62 -5.78 -5.35
N PRO A 118 0.72 -6.73 -5.04
CA PRO A 118 -0.08 -7.40 -6.05
C PRO A 118 -1.15 -6.50 -6.65
N PHE A 119 -1.44 -5.36 -6.01
CA PHE A 119 -2.43 -4.40 -6.48
C PHE A 119 -2.05 -2.97 -6.08
N GLU A 120 -2.29 -2.04 -7.00
CA GLU A 120 -2.00 -0.61 -6.86
C GLU A 120 -3.15 0.22 -7.39
N VAL A 121 -3.35 1.40 -6.78
CA VAL A 121 -4.31 2.43 -7.23
C VAL A 121 -3.55 3.73 -7.46
N THR A 122 -3.69 4.31 -8.63
CA THR A 122 -2.90 5.48 -9.04
C THR A 122 -3.47 6.81 -8.51
N ALA A 123 -2.62 7.84 -8.46
CA ALA A 123 -3.04 9.19 -8.11
C ALA A 123 -4.04 9.78 -9.13
N GLY A 124 -3.95 9.42 -10.40
CA GLY A 124 -4.98 9.80 -11.39
C GLY A 124 -6.36 9.29 -10.99
N GLN A 125 -6.45 8.08 -10.41
CA GLN A 125 -7.71 7.45 -10.03
C GLN A 125 -8.30 8.00 -8.72
N VAL A 126 -7.48 8.18 -7.67
CA VAL A 126 -7.95 8.51 -6.31
C VAL A 126 -7.34 9.80 -5.74
N GLY A 127 -6.35 10.35 -6.40
CA GLY A 127 -5.58 11.47 -5.87
C GLY A 127 -4.64 11.05 -4.73
N GLU A 128 -4.27 12.01 -3.92
CA GLU A 128 -3.59 11.77 -2.66
C GLU A 128 -4.58 11.35 -1.60
N VAL A 129 -4.30 10.23 -0.94
CA VAL A 129 -5.15 9.63 0.07
C VAL A 129 -4.34 9.29 1.33
N PHE A 130 -5.00 9.41 2.50
CA PHE A 130 -4.40 9.03 3.76
C PHE A 130 -5.28 8.00 4.48
N GLY A 131 -6.37 8.40 5.11
CA GLY A 131 -7.20 7.54 5.95
C GLY A 131 -7.78 6.34 5.22
N LEU A 132 -7.67 5.15 5.81
CA LEU A 132 -8.09 3.87 5.26
C LEU A 132 -9.06 3.15 6.18
N THR A 133 -10.02 2.42 5.62
CA THR A 133 -10.80 1.43 6.36
C THR A 133 -11.31 0.31 5.45
N TYR A 134 -11.59 -0.85 6.02
CA TYR A 134 -12.29 -1.95 5.35
C TYR A 134 -13.73 -2.03 5.83
N ASP A 135 -14.66 -2.43 4.94
CA ASP A 135 -15.99 -2.87 5.36
C ASP A 135 -15.97 -4.32 5.88
N ASP A 136 -17.13 -4.87 6.19
CA ASP A 136 -17.30 -6.22 6.73
C ASP A 136 -17.37 -7.32 5.65
N GLY A 137 -17.23 -6.97 4.38
CA GLY A 137 -17.32 -7.91 3.27
C GLY A 137 -18.73 -8.44 3.00
N VAL A 138 -19.77 -7.74 3.45
CA VAL A 138 -21.15 -8.07 3.10
C VAL A 138 -21.55 -7.40 1.80
N ARG A 139 -21.95 -8.18 0.79
CA ARG A 139 -22.40 -7.74 -0.53
C ARG A 139 -23.83 -8.17 -0.75
N ASP A 140 -24.71 -7.23 -1.11
CA ASP A 140 -26.17 -7.48 -1.28
C ASP A 140 -26.80 -8.21 -0.08
N GLY A 141 -26.35 -7.88 1.13
CA GLY A 141 -26.82 -8.51 2.37
C GLY A 141 -26.28 -9.93 2.62
N VAL A 142 -25.35 -10.42 1.79
CA VAL A 142 -24.70 -11.73 1.93
C VAL A 142 -23.22 -11.57 2.31
N PRO A 143 -22.75 -12.19 3.40
CA PRO A 143 -21.33 -12.21 3.73
C PRO A 143 -20.50 -12.86 2.62
N SER A 144 -19.61 -12.11 2.00
CA SER A 144 -18.68 -12.62 0.98
C SER A 144 -17.34 -13.07 1.58
N GLY A 145 -17.02 -12.57 2.78
CA GLY A 145 -15.71 -12.74 3.42
C GLY A 145 -14.60 -11.91 2.77
N ILE A 146 -14.92 -11.14 1.72
CA ILE A 146 -13.98 -10.28 0.99
C ILE A 146 -14.45 -8.84 1.14
N PRO A 147 -13.71 -7.99 1.88
CA PRO A 147 -14.12 -6.61 2.12
C PRO A 147 -13.91 -5.75 0.88
N ASN A 148 -14.52 -4.57 0.88
CA ASN A 148 -14.03 -3.46 0.09
C ASN A 148 -13.08 -2.62 0.94
N LEU A 149 -12.14 -1.94 0.28
CA LEU A 149 -11.26 -0.97 0.89
C LEU A 149 -11.79 0.43 0.60
N TYR A 150 -11.73 1.31 1.59
CA TYR A 150 -12.09 2.71 1.44
C TYR A 150 -10.88 3.58 1.76
N ALA A 151 -10.71 4.63 0.96
CA ALA A 151 -9.60 5.58 1.08
C ALA A 151 -10.11 7.02 0.99
N ALA A 152 -9.60 7.90 1.82
CA ALA A 152 -10.05 9.28 1.92
C ALA A 152 -9.05 10.26 1.32
N ALA A 153 -9.53 11.22 0.54
CA ALA A 153 -8.76 12.33 0.01
C ALA A 153 -8.17 13.19 1.14
N THR A 154 -6.95 13.68 0.95
CA THR A 154 -6.22 14.37 2.01
C THR A 154 -5.34 15.51 1.46
N SER A 155 -4.98 16.45 2.33
CA SER A 155 -3.90 17.44 2.14
C SER A 155 -2.61 17.08 2.89
N LEU A 156 -2.53 15.93 3.54
CA LEU A 156 -1.38 15.54 4.37
C LEU A 156 -0.10 15.24 3.59
N HIS A 157 -0.19 15.13 2.25
CA HIS A 157 0.93 15.05 1.34
C HIS A 157 1.21 16.37 0.61
N GLY A 158 0.77 17.49 1.19
CA GLY A 158 0.90 18.82 0.62
C GLY A 158 -0.32 19.29 -0.16
N ILE A 159 -0.29 20.53 -0.60
CA ILE A 159 -1.27 21.11 -1.51
C ILE A 159 -0.54 21.73 -2.68
N GLU A 160 -0.81 21.19 -3.87
CA GLU A 160 -0.24 21.66 -5.10
C GLU A 160 -1.30 22.31 -5.99
N ILE A 161 -0.99 23.50 -6.49
CA ILE A 161 -1.89 24.28 -7.34
C ILE A 161 -1.22 24.70 -8.65
N VAL A 162 -2.03 24.80 -9.69
CA VAL A 162 -1.59 25.23 -11.02
C VAL A 162 -2.55 26.27 -11.59
N THR A 163 -2.07 27.10 -12.53
CA THR A 163 -2.90 27.81 -13.49
C THR A 163 -2.92 26.99 -14.79
N PRO A 164 -4.09 26.69 -15.38
CA PRO A 164 -4.19 25.71 -16.45
C PRO A 164 -3.43 26.01 -17.74
N ASP A 165 -3.14 27.24 -18.06
CA ASP A 165 -2.40 27.68 -19.27
C ASP A 165 -2.34 29.23 -19.26
N ALA A 166 -1.51 29.80 -18.36
CA ALA A 166 -1.49 31.25 -18.16
C ALA A 166 -0.71 32.00 -19.24
N ASP A 167 0.18 31.32 -19.96
CA ASP A 167 1.02 31.91 -21.00
C ASP A 167 0.67 31.43 -22.44
N ASP A 168 -0.45 30.71 -22.59
CA ASP A 168 -0.97 30.18 -23.86
C ASP A 168 -0.01 29.20 -24.57
N ASP A 169 0.83 28.47 -23.82
CA ASP A 169 1.73 27.44 -24.35
C ASP A 169 1.11 26.02 -24.35
N GLY A 170 -0.08 25.87 -23.79
CA GLY A 170 -0.85 24.64 -23.70
C GLY A 170 -0.50 23.76 -22.50
N ARG A 171 0.17 24.29 -21.49
CA ARG A 171 0.60 23.60 -20.30
C ARG A 171 0.13 24.31 -19.03
N PRO A 172 -0.04 23.59 -17.92
CA PRO A 172 -0.30 24.22 -16.65
C PRO A 172 1.01 24.77 -16.05
N GLU A 173 0.94 25.94 -15.43
CA GLU A 173 2.04 26.53 -14.65
C GLU A 173 1.80 26.27 -13.18
N ARG A 174 2.79 25.72 -12.54
CA ARG A 174 2.78 25.49 -11.10
C ARG A 174 2.85 26.79 -10.30
N GLN A 175 2.06 26.91 -9.25
CA GLN A 175 1.96 28.10 -8.44
C GLN A 175 2.29 27.83 -6.99
N ARG A 176 3.09 28.71 -6.34
CA ARG A 176 3.35 28.67 -4.88
C ARG A 176 2.31 29.44 -4.08
N ARG A 177 1.72 30.44 -4.72
CA ARG A 177 0.77 31.36 -4.10
C ARG A 177 -0.57 31.31 -4.81
N GLY A 178 -1.60 31.53 -4.03
CA GLY A 178 -2.94 31.64 -4.60
C GLY A 178 -3.00 32.74 -5.64
N THR A 179 -3.63 32.44 -6.77
CA THR A 179 -3.79 33.35 -7.87
C THR A 179 -5.13 33.13 -8.57
N ALA A 180 -5.65 34.20 -9.19
CA ALA A 180 -6.92 34.10 -9.92
C ALA A 180 -6.84 33.01 -11.01
N GLY A 181 -7.81 32.10 -11.03
CA GLY A 181 -7.85 30.98 -11.95
C GLY A 181 -7.04 29.75 -11.54
N ALA A 182 -6.39 29.77 -10.37
CA ALA A 182 -5.73 28.59 -9.85
C ALA A 182 -6.72 27.44 -9.59
N VAL A 183 -6.27 26.24 -9.91
CA VAL A 183 -6.96 24.96 -9.63
C VAL A 183 -6.01 24.01 -8.91
N PHE A 184 -6.53 23.01 -8.26
CA PHE A 184 -5.69 21.92 -7.72
C PHE A 184 -4.98 21.20 -8.86
N MET A 185 -3.73 20.83 -8.65
CA MET A 185 -2.94 20.07 -9.60
C MET A 185 -3.58 18.70 -9.88
N ASP A 186 -3.49 18.21 -11.09
CA ASP A 186 -3.88 16.84 -11.42
C ASP A 186 -3.10 15.85 -10.54
N GLY A 187 -3.80 14.85 -10.01
CA GLY A 187 -3.23 13.92 -9.03
C GLY A 187 -3.43 14.32 -7.56
N GLN A 188 -3.86 15.55 -7.26
CA GLN A 188 -4.14 15.97 -5.89
C GLN A 188 -5.38 15.23 -5.30
N PHE A 189 -6.49 15.16 -6.03
CA PHE A 189 -7.76 14.62 -5.52
C PHE A 189 -8.47 13.64 -6.47
N GLY A 190 -7.76 12.98 -7.40
CA GLY A 190 -8.34 11.95 -8.27
C GLY A 190 -9.35 12.48 -9.29
N THR A 191 -8.96 13.50 -10.03
CA THR A 191 -9.82 14.20 -11.00
C THR A 191 -10.32 13.31 -12.14
N GLU A 192 -9.61 12.23 -12.52
CA GLU A 192 -10.05 11.26 -13.53
C GLU A 192 -11.41 10.63 -13.18
N ASN A 193 -11.71 10.44 -11.89
CA ASN A 193 -12.96 9.90 -11.39
C ASN A 193 -13.90 10.98 -10.78
N GLY A 194 -13.59 12.28 -11.03
CA GLY A 194 -14.36 13.40 -10.53
C GLY A 194 -14.21 13.61 -9.03
N GLY A 195 -13.02 13.34 -8.47
CA GLY A 195 -12.69 13.56 -7.08
C GLY A 195 -12.54 15.01 -6.70
N GLY A 196 -12.58 15.26 -5.40
CA GLY A 196 -12.37 16.54 -4.73
C GLY A 196 -11.84 16.32 -3.31
N PRO A 197 -11.58 17.40 -2.54
CA PRO A 197 -10.95 17.28 -1.22
C PRO A 197 -11.79 16.50 -0.19
N GLY A 198 -13.11 16.46 -0.32
CA GLY A 198 -14.00 15.70 0.55
C GLY A 198 -14.34 14.29 0.06
N THR A 199 -13.66 13.80 -0.96
CA THR A 199 -14.01 12.51 -1.59
C THR A 199 -13.51 11.32 -0.78
N ILE A 200 -14.38 10.34 -0.61
CA ILE A 200 -14.07 9.00 -0.11
C ILE A 200 -14.23 8.02 -1.26
N TRP A 201 -13.18 7.28 -1.54
CA TRP A 201 -13.11 6.28 -2.60
C TRP A 201 -13.44 4.88 -2.07
N LYS A 202 -14.06 4.06 -2.92
CA LYS A 202 -14.27 2.63 -2.70
C LYS A 202 -13.49 1.83 -3.72
N ILE A 203 -12.69 0.90 -3.25
CA ILE A 203 -11.95 -0.07 -4.05
C ILE A 203 -12.59 -1.45 -3.81
N ASP A 204 -13.16 -2.03 -4.85
CA ASP A 204 -13.80 -3.35 -4.78
C ASP A 204 -12.76 -4.43 -4.50
N GLY A 205 -12.91 -5.17 -3.40
CA GLY A 205 -11.92 -6.16 -2.95
C GLY A 205 -11.78 -7.41 -3.82
N ILE A 206 -12.66 -7.59 -4.82
CA ILE A 206 -12.58 -8.68 -5.78
C ILE A 206 -11.96 -8.20 -7.09
N SER A 207 -12.55 -7.17 -7.69
CA SER A 207 -12.17 -6.71 -9.03
C SER A 207 -11.08 -5.63 -9.02
N GLY A 208 -10.87 -4.95 -7.89
CA GLY A 208 -10.01 -3.77 -7.81
C GLY A 208 -10.62 -2.51 -8.43
N ALA A 209 -11.89 -2.54 -8.84
CA ALA A 209 -12.55 -1.39 -9.43
C ALA A 209 -12.65 -0.23 -8.43
N VAL A 210 -12.22 0.95 -8.85
CA VAL A 210 -12.26 2.20 -8.09
C VAL A 210 -13.54 2.96 -8.43
N SER A 211 -14.22 3.48 -7.41
CA SER A 211 -15.41 4.33 -7.57
C SER A 211 -15.51 5.34 -6.44
N LYS A 212 -16.13 6.49 -6.69
CA LYS A 212 -16.49 7.43 -5.63
C LYS A 212 -17.54 6.76 -4.74
N PHE A 213 -17.34 6.79 -3.42
CA PHE A 213 -18.26 6.24 -2.43
C PHE A 213 -19.11 7.35 -1.81
N ALA A 214 -18.46 8.38 -1.27
CA ALA A 214 -19.11 9.52 -0.65
C ALA A 214 -18.32 10.81 -0.98
N ASP A 215 -18.97 11.95 -0.77
CA ASP A 215 -18.35 13.25 -0.96
C ASP A 215 -18.82 14.21 0.13
N ILE A 216 -17.88 14.82 0.86
CA ILE A 216 -18.16 15.89 1.81
C ILE A 216 -18.04 17.20 1.03
N ASP A 217 -19.11 17.56 0.31
CA ASP A 217 -19.15 18.69 -0.63
C ASP A 217 -18.74 20.05 -0.03
N THR A 218 -18.78 20.15 1.31
CA THR A 218 -18.40 21.36 2.04
C THR A 218 -16.91 21.49 2.30
N ASN A 219 -16.12 20.41 2.09
CA ASN A 219 -14.68 20.47 2.32
C ASN A 219 -14.00 21.31 1.23
N SER A 220 -13.31 22.38 1.63
CA SER A 220 -12.72 23.37 0.72
C SER A 220 -11.33 23.00 0.23
N GLY A 221 -10.64 22.05 0.89
CA GLY A 221 -9.26 21.69 0.52
C GLY A 221 -8.52 20.90 1.59
N PRO A 222 -8.74 21.11 2.90
CA PRO A 222 -7.99 20.41 3.96
C PRO A 222 -8.08 18.88 3.88
N GLY A 223 -9.16 18.35 3.31
CA GLY A 223 -9.37 16.93 3.15
C GLY A 223 -9.90 16.24 4.41
N ILE A 224 -9.79 14.93 4.42
CA ILE A 224 -10.31 14.04 5.47
C ILE A 224 -9.14 13.53 6.30
N GLY A 225 -9.30 13.51 7.64
CA GLY A 225 -8.26 13.03 8.54
C GLY A 225 -8.11 11.52 8.54
N ASN A 226 -9.19 10.80 8.87
CA ASN A 226 -9.19 9.32 8.85
C ASN A 226 -10.62 8.76 8.70
N LEU A 227 -10.72 7.44 8.51
CA LEU A 227 -11.95 6.69 8.33
C LEU A 227 -12.08 5.57 9.36
N ALA A 228 -13.31 5.30 9.79
CA ALA A 228 -13.65 4.12 10.59
C ALA A 228 -14.92 3.45 10.07
N PHE A 229 -15.04 2.14 10.28
CA PHE A 229 -16.23 1.36 9.96
C PHE A 229 -16.83 0.73 11.22
N ASP A 230 -18.12 0.91 11.43
CA ASP A 230 -18.90 0.20 12.44
C ASP A 230 -19.54 -1.06 11.81
N PRO A 231 -19.06 -2.26 12.13
CA PRO A 231 -19.63 -3.48 11.59
C PRO A 231 -21.00 -3.85 12.21
N THR A 232 -21.39 -3.21 13.31
CA THR A 232 -22.67 -3.49 13.99
C THR A 232 -23.82 -2.85 13.24
N HIS A 233 -23.67 -1.57 12.87
CA HIS A 233 -24.68 -0.81 12.15
C HIS A 233 -24.39 -0.70 10.66
N ARG A 234 -23.17 -1.13 10.24
CA ARG A 234 -22.68 -1.06 8.87
C ARG A 234 -22.65 0.38 8.36
N GLU A 235 -21.92 1.20 9.07
CA GLU A 235 -21.80 2.63 8.83
C GLU A 235 -20.34 3.05 8.89
N PHE A 236 -20.04 4.16 8.22
CA PHE A 236 -18.70 4.73 8.19
C PHE A 236 -18.70 6.05 8.97
N PHE A 237 -17.53 6.36 9.52
CA PHE A 237 -17.24 7.65 10.14
C PHE A 237 -16.03 8.26 9.44
N ALA A 238 -16.09 9.56 9.15
CA ALA A 238 -15.03 10.32 8.52
C ALA A 238 -14.79 11.61 9.30
N SER A 239 -13.54 11.89 9.67
CA SER A 239 -13.17 13.17 10.30
C SER A 239 -12.85 14.20 9.21
N ASP A 240 -13.54 15.34 9.25
CA ASP A 240 -13.38 16.44 8.31
C ASP A 240 -12.43 17.49 8.89
N LEU A 241 -11.30 17.70 8.23
CA LEU A 241 -10.25 18.63 8.70
C LEU A 241 -10.60 20.11 8.45
N ASP A 242 -11.57 20.37 7.56
CA ASP A 242 -12.05 21.71 7.25
C ASP A 242 -12.95 22.23 8.37
N THR A 243 -13.95 21.46 8.75
CA THR A 243 -14.97 21.87 9.72
C THR A 243 -14.74 21.31 11.13
N GLY A 244 -13.92 20.27 11.29
CA GLY A 244 -13.72 19.55 12.54
C GLY A 244 -14.91 18.67 12.92
N LEU A 245 -15.84 18.42 12.00
CA LEU A 245 -16.96 17.51 12.19
C LEU A 245 -16.52 16.05 12.01
N ILE A 246 -17.23 15.15 12.67
CA ILE A 246 -17.20 13.72 12.32
C ILE A 246 -18.49 13.42 11.58
N HIS A 247 -18.39 13.03 10.32
CA HIS A 247 -19.53 12.64 9.49
C HIS A 247 -19.84 11.16 9.67
N ARG A 248 -21.12 10.83 9.79
CA ARG A 248 -21.65 9.48 9.76
C ARG A 248 -22.22 9.22 8.37
N ILE A 249 -21.84 8.11 7.76
CA ILE A 249 -22.11 7.79 6.35
C ILE A 249 -22.67 6.38 6.29
N ASP A 250 -23.77 6.18 5.58
CA ASP A 250 -24.36 4.85 5.40
C ASP A 250 -23.57 4.00 4.36
N VAL A 251 -23.92 2.72 4.21
CA VAL A 251 -23.26 1.80 3.27
C VAL A 251 -23.45 2.17 1.79
N ASP A 252 -24.38 3.06 1.49
CA ASP A 252 -24.65 3.57 0.15
C ASP A 252 -23.91 4.89 -0.14
N GLY A 253 -23.15 5.41 0.84
CA GLY A 253 -22.35 6.62 0.72
C GLY A 253 -23.11 7.92 1.04
N ASN A 254 -24.30 7.84 1.62
CA ASN A 254 -25.04 9.04 2.01
C ASN A 254 -24.56 9.55 3.37
N LEU A 255 -24.31 10.86 3.47
CA LEU A 255 -24.08 11.53 4.75
C LEU A 255 -25.40 11.61 5.51
N ILE A 256 -25.48 11.00 6.70
CA ILE A 256 -26.74 10.83 7.45
C ILE A 256 -26.77 11.56 8.78
N ASP A 257 -25.61 11.86 9.37
CA ASP A 257 -25.50 12.58 10.65
C ASP A 257 -24.11 13.18 10.81
N THR A 258 -23.94 14.09 11.79
CA THR A 258 -22.66 14.69 12.16
C THR A 258 -22.51 14.84 13.66
N PHE A 259 -21.28 14.70 14.14
CA PHE A 259 -20.91 15.03 15.51
C PHE A 259 -19.89 16.18 15.53
N ASP A 260 -20.17 17.22 16.32
CA ASP A 260 -19.28 18.37 16.50
C ASP A 260 -18.59 18.29 17.88
N HIS A 261 -17.32 17.88 17.88
CA HIS A 261 -16.51 17.87 19.10
C HIS A 261 -16.41 19.28 19.72
N GLY A 262 -16.21 20.29 18.91
CA GLY A 262 -16.00 21.67 19.36
C GLY A 262 -17.16 22.20 20.20
N VAL A 263 -18.39 21.87 19.81
CA VAL A 263 -19.61 22.39 20.45
C VAL A 263 -20.22 21.40 21.45
N ALA A 264 -20.21 20.09 21.12
CA ALA A 264 -20.83 19.06 21.94
C ALA A 264 -19.82 18.29 22.80
N GLY A 265 -18.63 18.02 22.31
CA GLY A 265 -17.61 17.23 23.01
C GLY A 265 -16.95 18.01 24.15
N ARG A 266 -16.36 19.15 23.86
CA ARG A 266 -15.60 19.96 24.81
C ARG A 266 -16.35 20.28 26.12
N PRO A 267 -17.64 20.66 26.09
CA PRO A 267 -18.41 20.91 27.31
C PRO A 267 -18.56 19.71 28.26
N ALA A 268 -18.51 18.48 27.73
CA ALA A 268 -18.58 17.27 28.56
C ALA A 268 -17.40 17.14 29.52
N HIS A 269 -16.25 17.76 29.20
CA HIS A 269 -15.07 17.83 30.08
C HIS A 269 -14.92 19.20 30.74
N GLY A 270 -15.94 20.02 30.73
CA GLY A 270 -15.91 21.35 31.35
C GLY A 270 -15.13 22.41 30.58
N LEU A 271 -14.79 22.14 29.32
CA LEU A 271 -14.11 23.10 28.45
C LEU A 271 -15.12 24.04 27.76
N ALA A 272 -14.69 25.25 27.43
CA ALA A 272 -15.51 26.15 26.64
C ALA A 272 -15.77 25.59 25.23
N PRO A 273 -16.99 25.71 24.69
CA PRO A 273 -17.27 25.33 23.33
C PRO A 273 -16.45 26.20 22.35
N VAL A 274 -16.03 25.59 21.24
CA VAL A 274 -15.33 26.22 20.12
C VAL A 274 -16.16 25.96 18.86
N ALA A 275 -16.87 26.97 18.41
CA ALA A 275 -17.65 26.89 17.16
C ALA A 275 -16.73 26.94 15.95
N ASP A 276 -17.23 26.44 14.84
CA ASP A 276 -16.60 26.60 13.55
C ASP A 276 -16.43 28.09 13.20
N ASP A 277 -15.24 28.49 12.80
CA ASP A 277 -14.94 29.87 12.43
C ASP A 277 -15.17 30.14 10.93
N GLY A 278 -15.51 29.10 10.16
CA GLY A 278 -15.76 29.19 8.74
C GLY A 278 -14.49 29.45 7.92
N ALA A 279 -13.32 29.06 8.42
CA ALA A 279 -12.10 29.08 7.63
C ALA A 279 -12.28 28.20 6.38
N VAL A 280 -11.76 28.63 5.25
CA VAL A 280 -11.81 27.90 3.98
C VAL A 280 -10.47 27.99 3.27
N MET A 281 -10.09 26.96 2.55
CA MET A 281 -8.93 26.98 1.65
C MET A 281 -9.35 27.71 0.36
N ASP A 282 -8.91 28.96 0.21
CA ASP A 282 -9.14 29.72 -1.04
C ASP A 282 -7.82 29.80 -1.84
N ILE A 283 -7.62 28.80 -2.69
CA ILE A 283 -6.43 28.70 -3.55
C ILE A 283 -6.31 29.80 -4.62
N GLN A 284 -7.37 30.61 -4.79
CA GLN A 284 -7.32 31.77 -5.68
C GLN A 284 -7.00 33.08 -4.95
N ALA A 285 -7.05 33.09 -3.62
CA ALA A 285 -6.70 34.25 -2.82
C ALA A 285 -5.18 34.44 -2.72
N ALA A 286 -4.69 35.66 -2.89
CA ALA A 286 -3.26 35.97 -2.77
C ALA A 286 -2.67 35.67 -1.37
N ALA A 287 -3.51 35.41 -0.36
CA ALA A 287 -3.11 35.01 0.97
C ALA A 287 -2.77 33.51 1.09
N PHE A 288 -3.24 32.69 0.17
CA PHE A 288 -2.92 31.26 0.14
C PHE A 288 -1.45 31.06 -0.22
N ASP A 289 -0.80 30.15 0.50
CA ASP A 289 0.57 29.72 0.28
C ASP A 289 0.65 28.19 0.36
N SER A 290 1.05 27.54 -0.72
CA SER A 290 1.17 26.07 -0.74
C SER A 290 2.22 25.54 0.23
N GLU A 291 3.19 26.36 0.66
CA GLU A 291 4.22 25.99 1.64
C GLU A 291 3.86 26.40 3.09
N ASP A 292 2.69 27.00 3.33
CA ASP A 292 2.25 27.46 4.65
C ASP A 292 0.90 26.83 5.05
N PRO A 293 0.91 25.72 5.80
CA PRO A 293 -0.32 25.04 6.24
C PRO A 293 -1.31 25.90 7.03
N ASP A 294 -0.87 27.00 7.63
CA ASP A 294 -1.77 27.94 8.32
C ASP A 294 -2.73 28.65 7.34
N THR A 295 -2.43 28.59 6.04
CA THR A 295 -3.29 29.17 4.98
C THR A 295 -4.23 28.15 4.32
N TRP A 296 -4.18 26.87 4.72
CA TRP A 296 -4.90 25.79 4.06
C TRP A 296 -6.35 25.61 4.55
N GLY A 297 -6.84 26.49 5.40
CA GLY A 297 -8.23 26.46 5.85
C GLY A 297 -8.54 25.36 6.87
N TYR A 298 -7.54 24.74 7.48
CA TYR A 298 -7.77 23.83 8.60
C TYR A 298 -8.58 24.51 9.70
N THR A 299 -9.60 23.84 10.21
CA THR A 299 -10.30 24.33 11.40
C THR A 299 -9.38 24.42 12.62
N GLN A 300 -9.80 25.16 13.65
CA GLN A 300 -9.00 25.38 14.87
C GLN A 300 -8.63 24.05 15.56
N ASP A 301 -7.38 23.94 16.07
CA ASP A 301 -6.86 22.74 16.73
C ASP A 301 -7.77 22.19 17.82
N ALA A 302 -8.41 23.07 18.59
CA ALA A 302 -9.29 22.71 19.68
C ALA A 302 -10.56 21.93 19.24
N ARG A 303 -10.91 21.96 17.97
CA ARG A 303 -12.03 21.21 17.40
C ARG A 303 -11.62 20.26 16.28
N ARG A 304 -10.39 20.37 15.77
CA ARG A 304 -9.90 19.54 14.67
C ARG A 304 -9.78 18.09 15.11
N VAL A 305 -10.52 17.22 14.45
CA VAL A 305 -10.45 15.77 14.66
C VAL A 305 -9.59 15.16 13.58
N TRP A 306 -8.55 14.41 13.98
CA TRP A 306 -7.65 13.71 13.07
C TRP A 306 -8.06 12.24 12.88
N ALA A 307 -7.78 11.41 13.86
CA ALA A 307 -8.08 9.99 13.82
C ALA A 307 -9.49 9.69 14.28
N VAL A 308 -10.10 8.65 13.70
CA VAL A 308 -11.34 8.02 14.16
C VAL A 308 -11.19 6.51 14.16
N ALA A 309 -11.71 5.82 15.19
CA ALA A 309 -11.70 4.35 15.28
C ALA A 309 -12.93 3.84 16.04
N TYR A 310 -13.64 2.89 15.47
CA TYR A 310 -14.76 2.23 16.14
C TYR A 310 -14.29 1.05 16.98
N HIS A 311 -14.65 1.03 18.25
CA HIS A 311 -14.34 -0.09 19.15
C HIS A 311 -15.38 -0.21 20.26
N GLY A 312 -15.88 -1.42 20.52
CA GLY A 312 -16.74 -1.72 21.66
C GLY A 312 -18.01 -0.89 21.79
N GLY A 313 -18.64 -0.49 20.67
CA GLY A 313 -19.86 0.34 20.66
C GLY A 313 -19.60 1.84 20.85
N ARG A 314 -18.35 2.27 20.76
CA ARG A 314 -17.95 3.68 20.83
C ARG A 314 -17.07 4.05 19.64
N LEU A 315 -17.18 5.28 19.20
CA LEU A 315 -16.25 5.90 18.28
C LEU A 315 -15.22 6.67 19.11
N TYR A 316 -13.96 6.23 19.03
CA TYR A 316 -12.81 6.93 19.58
C TYR A 316 -12.26 7.89 18.53
N TYR A 317 -11.80 9.06 18.97
CA TYR A 317 -11.22 10.05 18.07
C TYR A 317 -10.16 10.89 18.76
N SER A 318 -9.22 11.40 17.98
CA SER A 318 -8.17 12.29 18.46
C SER A 318 -8.48 13.74 18.14
N VAL A 319 -8.09 14.65 19.02
CA VAL A 319 -8.26 16.10 18.85
C VAL A 319 -6.87 16.75 18.75
N GLY A 320 -6.70 17.71 17.86
CA GLY A 320 -5.41 18.35 17.58
C GLY A 320 -4.83 19.13 18.76
N GLU A 321 -5.65 19.73 19.60
CA GLU A 321 -5.18 20.41 20.81
C GLU A 321 -4.64 19.39 21.82
N LYS A 322 -3.34 19.47 22.15
CA LYS A 322 -2.66 18.63 23.15
C LYS A 322 -2.68 17.12 22.92
N ALA A 323 -2.94 16.68 21.70
CA ALA A 323 -3.05 15.24 21.38
C ALA A 323 -3.98 14.51 22.37
N GLU A 324 -5.20 14.94 22.51
CA GLU A 324 -6.20 14.33 23.38
C GLU A 324 -6.97 13.22 22.65
N ILE A 325 -7.28 12.15 23.37
CA ILE A 325 -8.18 11.08 22.90
C ILE A 325 -9.53 11.24 23.59
N TRP A 326 -10.57 11.20 22.80
CA TRP A 326 -11.95 11.29 23.20
C TRP A 326 -12.75 10.11 22.64
N SER A 327 -13.94 9.87 23.15
CA SER A 327 -14.87 8.91 22.58
C SER A 327 -16.32 9.40 22.67
N ILE A 328 -17.19 8.83 21.80
CA ILE A 328 -18.62 9.00 21.85
C ILE A 328 -19.32 7.67 21.62
N GLY A 329 -20.33 7.35 22.41
CA GLY A 329 -21.12 6.13 22.25
C GLY A 329 -21.91 6.13 20.95
N ILE A 330 -22.09 4.94 20.38
CA ILE A 330 -22.98 4.70 19.25
C ILE A 330 -24.23 4.01 19.79
N ALA A 331 -25.40 4.64 19.59
CA ALA A 331 -26.66 4.13 20.04
C ALA A 331 -27.12 2.90 19.24
N SER A 332 -28.14 2.19 19.73
CA SER A 332 -28.63 0.95 19.08
C SER A 332 -29.22 1.14 17.67
N ASP A 333 -29.47 2.38 17.26
CA ASP A 333 -29.90 2.75 15.91
C ASP A 333 -28.76 3.32 15.04
N GLY A 334 -27.51 3.24 15.54
CA GLY A 334 -26.32 3.74 14.89
C GLY A 334 -26.04 5.22 15.10
N SER A 335 -26.96 5.99 15.69
CA SER A 335 -26.77 7.43 15.93
C SER A 335 -25.76 7.70 17.05
N PHE A 336 -25.15 8.90 17.06
CA PHE A 336 -24.33 9.34 18.17
C PHE A 336 -25.14 9.40 19.46
N ALA A 337 -24.68 8.73 20.53
CA ALA A 337 -25.43 8.61 21.79
C ALA A 337 -25.48 9.89 22.62
N GLY A 338 -24.74 10.94 22.22
CA GLY A 338 -24.71 12.23 22.92
C GLY A 338 -24.01 12.19 24.28
N ASP A 339 -23.12 11.20 24.49
CA ASP A 339 -22.35 10.98 25.72
C ASP A 339 -20.81 11.10 25.45
N PRO A 340 -20.30 12.19 24.90
CA PRO A 340 -18.88 12.32 24.63
C PRO A 340 -18.07 12.25 25.93
N ARG A 341 -16.92 11.60 25.89
CA ARG A 341 -16.01 11.41 27.01
C ARG A 341 -14.59 11.80 26.63
N TRP A 342 -13.92 12.50 27.53
CA TRP A 342 -12.48 12.60 27.48
C TRP A 342 -11.88 11.30 28.01
N GLU A 343 -11.02 10.67 27.23
CA GLU A 343 -10.37 9.41 27.59
C GLU A 343 -9.01 9.64 28.25
N LEU A 344 -8.14 10.40 27.59
CA LEU A 344 -6.81 10.73 28.09
C LEU A 344 -6.15 11.85 27.28
N THR A 345 -5.13 12.48 27.87
CA THR A 345 -4.13 13.25 27.13
C THR A 345 -2.93 12.37 26.87
N VAL A 346 -2.49 12.33 25.62
CA VAL A 346 -1.39 11.47 25.18
C VAL A 346 -0.08 11.91 25.83
N LYS A 347 0.58 11.00 26.52
CA LYS A 347 1.90 11.22 27.14
C LYS A 347 3.00 10.74 26.19
N ALA A 348 3.21 11.46 25.10
CA ALA A 348 4.31 11.24 24.17
C ALA A 348 5.46 12.24 24.44
N GLY A 349 6.58 12.03 23.77
CA GLY A 349 7.71 12.97 23.87
C GLY A 349 7.45 14.32 23.21
N GLN A 350 6.38 14.42 22.39
CA GLN A 350 5.95 15.62 21.67
C GLN A 350 4.40 15.65 21.58
N ASP A 351 3.83 16.84 21.59
CA ASP A 351 2.38 17.05 21.45
C ASP A 351 1.97 17.11 19.97
N TYR A 352 2.29 16.06 19.21
CA TYR A 352 1.90 15.96 17.79
C TYR A 352 0.55 15.27 17.63
N ALA A 353 -0.12 15.57 16.52
CA ALA A 353 -1.41 14.96 16.19
C ALA A 353 -1.31 13.43 16.16
N VAL A 354 -2.26 12.78 16.80
CA VAL A 354 -2.52 11.35 16.61
C VAL A 354 -3.40 11.24 15.37
N THR A 355 -2.86 10.68 14.30
CA THR A 355 -3.56 10.58 13.02
C THR A 355 -4.18 9.21 12.78
N ASP A 356 -3.86 8.23 13.65
CA ASP A 356 -4.47 6.91 13.58
C ASP A 356 -4.58 6.22 14.95
N ILE A 357 -5.63 5.40 15.11
CA ILE A 357 -5.96 4.66 16.33
C ILE A 357 -6.32 3.23 15.96
N ALA A 358 -5.72 2.25 16.63
CA ALA A 358 -6.07 0.84 16.51
C ALA A 358 -6.33 0.21 17.89
N PHE A 359 -7.10 -0.89 17.91
CA PHE A 359 -7.39 -1.64 19.13
C PHE A 359 -7.08 -3.12 18.97
N ASP A 360 -6.56 -3.74 20.03
CA ASP A 360 -6.43 -5.18 20.07
C ASP A 360 -7.56 -5.85 20.91
N ASN A 361 -7.55 -7.16 20.94
CA ASN A 361 -8.46 -7.96 21.76
C ASN A 361 -7.94 -8.22 23.18
N LYS A 362 -6.84 -7.57 23.58
CA LYS A 362 -6.20 -7.69 24.90
C LYS A 362 -6.41 -6.44 25.76
N GLY A 363 -7.19 -5.47 25.26
CA GLY A 363 -7.51 -4.22 25.93
C GLY A 363 -6.47 -3.12 25.74
N PHE A 364 -5.70 -3.15 24.64
CA PHE A 364 -4.79 -2.07 24.30
C PHE A 364 -5.35 -1.19 23.19
N MET A 365 -5.20 0.12 23.36
CA MET A 365 -5.36 1.14 22.34
C MET A 365 -3.98 1.57 21.85
N TYR A 366 -3.76 1.51 20.54
CA TYR A 366 -2.53 1.90 19.87
C TYR A 366 -2.75 3.23 19.17
N LEU A 367 -1.80 4.14 19.32
CA LEU A 367 -1.86 5.50 18.79
C LEU A 367 -0.61 5.77 17.96
N ALA A 368 -0.77 6.27 16.74
CA ALA A 368 0.33 6.73 15.91
C ALA A 368 0.27 8.25 15.75
N GLN A 369 1.40 8.90 16.03
CA GLN A 369 1.58 10.32 15.80
C GLN A 369 2.22 10.57 14.43
N ARG A 370 1.81 11.67 13.78
CA ARG A 370 2.45 12.26 12.62
C ARG A 370 2.99 13.63 12.99
N GLY A 371 4.15 13.99 12.46
CA GLY A 371 4.68 15.36 12.58
C GLY A 371 3.72 16.39 11.98
N PRO A 372 3.88 17.68 12.32
CA PRO A 372 3.07 18.74 11.73
C PRO A 372 3.07 18.65 10.21
N ALA A 373 1.94 18.98 9.59
CA ALA A 373 1.87 19.13 8.14
C ALA A 373 2.86 20.21 7.69
N GLU A 374 3.61 19.92 6.68
CA GLU A 374 4.50 20.83 5.96
C GLU A 374 4.24 20.63 4.47
N ASN A 375 4.68 21.55 3.65
CA ASN A 375 4.85 21.30 2.24
C ASN A 375 6.08 22.06 1.75
N ARG A 376 7.04 21.33 1.23
CA ARG A 376 8.13 21.95 0.49
C ARG A 376 7.82 21.86 -1.00
N TYR A 377 7.91 22.98 -1.64
CA TYR A 377 7.63 23.09 -3.07
C TYR A 377 8.46 22.15 -3.95
N ASP A 378 9.59 21.65 -3.44
CA ASP A 378 10.42 20.62 -4.08
C ASP A 378 9.98 19.19 -3.79
N TYR A 379 8.82 18.97 -3.15
CA TYR A 379 8.28 17.69 -2.71
C TYR A 379 9.15 16.90 -1.72
N GLY A 380 10.20 17.50 -1.18
CA GLY A 380 11.12 16.82 -0.29
C GLY A 380 10.56 16.57 1.12
N ARG A 381 9.50 17.30 1.51
CA ARG A 381 8.93 17.16 2.85
C ARG A 381 7.47 17.57 2.90
N PHE A 382 6.65 16.69 3.50
CA PHE A 382 5.24 16.92 3.82
C PHE A 382 4.94 16.84 5.32
N ALA A 383 5.87 16.30 6.11
CA ALA A 383 5.80 16.28 7.57
C ALA A 383 7.20 16.04 8.15
N ASP A 384 7.44 16.46 9.41
CA ASP A 384 8.66 16.08 10.13
C ASP A 384 8.52 14.67 10.70
N SER A 385 9.00 13.67 9.95
CA SER A 385 8.91 12.26 10.30
C SER A 385 9.80 11.82 11.47
N GLY A 386 10.79 12.64 11.86
CA GLY A 386 11.77 12.31 12.92
C GLY A 386 11.23 12.43 14.35
N LYS A 387 9.92 12.64 14.55
CA LYS A 387 9.34 12.99 15.84
C LYS A 387 8.04 12.25 16.19
N GLY A 388 7.39 11.62 15.22
CA GLY A 388 6.18 10.83 15.43
C GLY A 388 6.47 9.56 16.24
N GLU A 389 5.66 9.28 17.23
CA GLU A 389 5.75 8.09 18.08
C GLU A 389 4.61 7.13 17.81
N VAL A 390 4.84 5.84 18.10
CA VAL A 390 3.77 4.83 18.24
C VAL A 390 3.78 4.37 19.68
N ILE A 391 2.64 4.55 20.33
CA ILE A 391 2.46 4.26 21.76
C ILE A 391 1.20 3.45 21.97
N ARG A 392 1.13 2.71 23.07
CA ARG A 392 -0.10 2.02 23.46
C ARG A 392 -0.47 2.26 24.92
N TYR A 393 -1.76 2.35 25.16
CA TYR A 393 -2.37 2.41 26.48
C TYR A 393 -3.14 1.13 26.75
N GLN A 394 -3.04 0.63 27.97
CA GLN A 394 -3.85 -0.50 28.42
C GLN A 394 -5.09 0.00 29.14
N HIS A 395 -6.25 -0.54 28.80
CA HIS A 395 -7.47 -0.34 29.54
C HIS A 395 -7.41 -1.15 30.86
N GLU A 396 -7.75 -0.54 32.00
CA GLU A 396 -7.62 -1.21 33.30
C GLU A 396 -8.64 -2.35 33.48
N ASP A 397 -9.84 -2.17 32.88
CA ASP A 397 -10.90 -3.17 32.94
C ASP A 397 -11.57 -3.33 31.56
N PRO A 398 -10.85 -3.97 30.61
CA PRO A 398 -11.24 -3.99 29.20
C PRO A 398 -12.52 -4.79 28.91
N ASP A 399 -12.93 -5.69 29.80
CA ASP A 399 -14.04 -6.62 29.56
C ASP A 399 -15.34 -6.19 30.26
N ASP A 400 -15.36 -5.06 30.97
CA ASP A 400 -16.55 -4.56 31.65
C ASP A 400 -17.13 -3.32 30.97
N PRO A 401 -18.15 -3.48 30.11
CA PRO A 401 -18.78 -2.33 29.43
C PRO A 401 -19.55 -1.41 30.38
N ALA A 402 -19.75 -1.80 31.64
CA ALA A 402 -20.44 -1.01 32.64
C ALA A 402 -19.50 -0.06 33.39
N THR A 403 -18.20 -0.25 33.33
CA THR A 403 -17.22 0.65 33.92
C THR A 403 -16.88 1.82 33.00
N GLU A 404 -16.55 2.97 33.60
CA GLU A 404 -15.99 4.10 32.85
C GLU A 404 -14.61 3.71 32.32
N SER A 405 -14.27 4.19 31.13
CA SER A 405 -12.95 3.94 30.52
C SER A 405 -11.84 4.49 31.43
N VAL A 406 -11.02 3.59 31.95
CA VAL A 406 -9.85 3.94 32.75
C VAL A 406 -8.61 3.35 32.09
N TRP A 407 -7.71 4.22 31.67
CA TRP A 407 -6.47 3.85 30.98
C TRP A 407 -5.29 3.91 31.94
N VAL A 408 -4.40 2.94 31.86
CA VAL A 408 -3.14 2.98 32.62
C VAL A 408 -2.38 4.26 32.31
N GLU A 409 -1.98 4.99 33.33
CA GLU A 409 -1.45 6.34 33.19
C GLU A 409 -0.16 6.44 32.35
N VAL A 410 0.69 5.41 32.41
CA VAL A 410 1.98 5.41 31.71
C VAL A 410 1.88 4.51 30.48
N PRO A 411 1.97 5.08 29.27
CA PRO A 411 1.92 4.30 28.03
C PRO A 411 3.19 3.46 27.86
N GLN A 412 3.06 2.45 27.00
CA GLN A 412 4.20 1.71 26.48
C GLN A 412 4.52 2.24 25.08
N GLU A 413 5.80 2.43 24.77
CA GLU A 413 6.28 3.00 23.51
C GLU A 413 6.91 1.93 22.63
N TYR A 414 6.77 2.09 21.30
CA TYR A 414 7.51 1.30 20.32
C TYR A 414 8.72 2.07 19.78
N ALA A 415 9.78 1.34 19.43
CA ALA A 415 10.91 1.91 18.71
C ALA A 415 10.61 1.89 17.21
N ILE A 416 10.35 3.05 16.63
CA ILE A 416 10.04 3.20 15.22
C ILE A 416 11.26 3.69 14.48
N GLY A 417 11.79 2.83 13.59
CA GLY A 417 12.98 3.08 12.81
C GLY A 417 14.29 3.06 13.62
N PHE A 418 15.39 2.96 12.90
CA PHE A 418 16.75 2.97 13.44
C PHE A 418 17.36 4.35 13.66
N PRO A 419 16.90 5.46 13.03
CA PRO A 419 17.41 6.78 13.35
C PRO A 419 17.35 7.10 14.83
N GLN A 420 18.25 7.99 15.29
CA GLN A 420 18.37 8.33 16.72
C GLN A 420 17.01 8.79 17.28
N GLY A 421 16.63 8.25 18.43
CA GLY A 421 15.35 8.52 19.11
C GLY A 421 14.27 7.52 18.76
N ASN A 422 14.37 6.79 17.65
CA ASN A 422 13.39 5.78 17.21
C ASN A 422 11.96 6.33 17.17
N ARG A 423 11.77 7.48 16.49
CA ARG A 423 10.54 8.27 16.39
C ARG A 423 10.19 8.59 14.94
N GLN A 424 10.27 7.58 14.07
CA GLN A 424 10.09 7.73 12.64
C GLN A 424 8.64 7.45 12.17
N SER A 425 7.63 7.54 13.05
CA SER A 425 6.24 7.32 12.67
C SER A 425 5.76 8.37 11.67
N ALA A 426 5.10 7.90 10.60
CA ALA A 426 4.40 8.71 9.61
C ALA A 426 2.89 8.80 9.87
N GLY A 427 2.40 8.25 10.98
CA GLY A 427 1.05 8.47 11.48
C GLY A 427 0.04 7.35 11.22
N GLY A 428 0.42 6.26 10.54
CA GLY A 428 -0.43 5.08 10.37
C GLY A 428 -0.09 3.96 11.35
N VAL A 429 -1.09 3.29 11.93
CA VAL A 429 -0.93 2.13 12.80
C VAL A 429 -2.10 1.16 12.67
N ASP A 430 -1.79 -0.12 12.53
CA ASP A 430 -2.77 -1.19 12.66
C ASP A 430 -2.10 -2.43 13.29
N LEU A 431 -2.83 -3.49 13.37
CA LEU A 431 -2.40 -4.75 13.93
C LEU A 431 -2.46 -5.85 12.88
N GLN A 432 -1.57 -6.82 12.99
CA GLN A 432 -1.51 -7.98 12.13
C GLN A 432 -1.57 -9.24 13.01
N TYR A 433 -1.88 -10.36 12.41
CA TYR A 433 -1.71 -11.68 13.00
C TYR A 433 -0.28 -11.89 13.49
N ARG A 434 -0.05 -12.99 14.20
CA ARG A 434 1.28 -13.40 14.60
C ARG A 434 2.08 -13.93 13.40
N TYR A 435 3.40 -13.79 13.49
CA TYR A 435 4.33 -14.52 12.63
C TYR A 435 5.05 -15.61 13.42
N ASP A 436 5.24 -16.77 12.79
CA ASP A 436 6.04 -17.85 13.37
C ASP A 436 7.55 -17.56 13.28
N ALA A 437 8.38 -18.50 13.75
CA ALA A 437 9.84 -18.34 13.75
C ALA A 437 10.44 -18.29 12.32
N GLU A 438 9.73 -18.80 11.35
CA GLU A 438 10.07 -18.81 9.94
C GLU A 438 9.55 -17.56 9.21
N GLY A 439 8.81 -16.69 9.89
CA GLY A 439 8.21 -15.47 9.34
C GLY A 439 6.94 -15.72 8.53
N ASN A 440 6.26 -16.84 8.73
CA ASN A 440 4.97 -17.09 8.10
C ASN A 440 3.83 -16.57 8.98
N LEU A 441 2.78 -16.08 8.33
CA LEU A 441 1.58 -15.56 9.00
C LEU A 441 0.81 -16.70 9.70
N ASP A 442 0.57 -16.55 11.00
CA ASP A 442 -0.26 -17.45 11.81
C ASP A 442 -1.60 -16.77 12.12
N THR A 443 -2.60 -17.04 11.30
CA THR A 443 -3.93 -16.43 11.42
C THR A 443 -4.72 -16.92 12.64
N SER A 444 -4.23 -17.91 13.38
CA SER A 444 -4.85 -18.39 14.63
C SER A 444 -4.66 -17.42 15.80
N VAL A 445 -3.71 -16.50 15.70
CA VAL A 445 -3.43 -15.49 16.73
C VAL A 445 -3.60 -14.08 16.16
N CYS A 446 -4.71 -13.49 16.51
CA CYS A 446 -5.02 -12.11 16.16
C CYS A 446 -4.18 -11.11 16.94
N THR A 447 -3.92 -9.94 16.35
CA THR A 447 -3.38 -8.75 17.03
C THR A 447 -2.08 -8.99 17.80
N ASP A 448 -1.16 -9.73 17.21
CA ASP A 448 0.13 -10.04 17.86
C ASP A 448 1.33 -9.31 17.23
N THR A 449 1.11 -8.60 16.12
CA THR A 449 2.11 -7.77 15.45
C THR A 449 1.57 -6.37 15.24
N VAL A 450 2.31 -5.36 15.68
CA VAL A 450 2.02 -3.95 15.38
C VAL A 450 2.60 -3.63 14.01
N VAL A 451 1.80 -2.99 13.20
CA VAL A 451 2.15 -2.50 11.87
C VAL A 451 2.06 -0.99 11.91
N ASN A 452 3.10 -0.31 11.52
CA ASN A 452 3.11 1.16 11.48
C ASN A 452 3.88 1.69 10.29
N THR A 453 3.49 2.86 9.81
CA THR A 453 4.18 3.56 8.73
C THR A 453 5.28 4.46 9.25
N GLY A 454 6.29 4.71 8.41
CA GLY A 454 7.38 5.61 8.77
C GLY A 454 8.37 5.84 7.65
N ASP A 455 9.14 6.92 7.81
CA ASP A 455 10.19 7.32 6.88
C ASP A 455 11.58 6.99 7.42
N LYS A 456 12.56 6.80 6.53
CA LYS A 456 13.97 6.56 6.89
C LYS A 456 14.14 5.43 7.91
N LEU A 457 13.28 4.43 7.86
CA LEU A 457 13.12 3.43 8.92
C LEU A 457 14.41 2.68 9.25
N ARG A 458 15.32 2.50 8.27
CA ARG A 458 16.58 1.76 8.46
C ARG A 458 17.83 2.65 8.38
N ASP A 459 17.67 3.97 8.27
CA ASP A 459 18.81 4.89 8.18
C ASP A 459 19.47 5.11 9.56
N ASN A 460 20.63 4.48 9.75
CA ASN A 460 21.46 4.67 10.94
C ASN A 460 22.94 4.49 10.58
N PRO A 461 23.73 5.57 10.56
CA PRO A 461 25.14 5.51 10.19
C PRO A 461 26.01 4.59 11.06
N GLU A 462 25.69 4.44 12.35
CA GLU A 462 26.45 3.58 13.26
C GLU A 462 26.17 2.08 13.02
N LEU A 463 25.01 1.77 12.46
CA LEU A 463 24.56 0.41 12.17
C LEU A 463 24.55 0.09 10.68
N ALA A 464 24.99 1.02 9.83
CA ALA A 464 24.88 0.93 8.38
C ALA A 464 25.45 -0.36 7.80
N GLU A 465 26.63 -0.82 8.29
CA GLU A 465 27.24 -2.07 7.83
C GLU A 465 26.34 -3.29 8.12
N ARG A 466 25.80 -3.35 9.34
CA ARG A 466 24.92 -4.46 9.75
C ARG A 466 23.57 -4.42 9.04
N LEU A 467 22.99 -3.24 8.90
CA LEU A 467 21.69 -3.04 8.24
C LEU A 467 21.79 -3.26 6.72
N ALA A 468 22.86 -2.79 6.09
CA ALA A 468 23.08 -2.95 4.66
C ALA A 468 23.21 -4.43 4.25
N ALA A 469 23.65 -5.32 5.15
CA ALA A 469 23.63 -6.77 4.91
C ALA A 469 22.20 -7.33 4.75
N GLY A 470 21.19 -6.64 5.29
CA GLY A 470 19.77 -6.98 5.18
C GLY A 470 18.98 -6.13 4.19
N GLY A 471 19.63 -5.40 3.28
CA GLY A 471 19.00 -4.58 2.25
C GLY A 471 19.29 -3.07 2.37
N PRO A 472 18.67 -2.21 1.54
CA PRO A 472 18.83 -0.76 1.57
C PRO A 472 18.54 -0.10 2.92
N LEU A 473 19.09 1.09 3.13
CA LEU A 473 18.91 1.89 4.35
C LEU A 473 17.77 2.91 4.23
N ALA A 474 17.67 3.60 3.10
CA ALA A 474 16.58 4.52 2.83
C ALA A 474 15.30 3.71 2.54
N VAL A 475 14.52 3.49 3.58
CA VAL A 475 13.25 2.75 3.56
C VAL A 475 12.15 3.67 4.07
N HIS A 476 11.23 4.02 3.18
CA HIS A 476 10.01 4.75 3.46
C HIS A 476 8.84 3.79 3.28
N GLY A 477 8.16 3.42 4.36
CA GLY A 477 7.17 2.36 4.26
C GLY A 477 6.67 1.88 5.61
N VAL A 478 6.71 0.57 5.81
CA VAL A 478 6.07 -0.08 6.95
C VAL A 478 7.08 -0.85 7.81
N GLN A 479 6.95 -0.69 9.12
CA GLN A 479 7.61 -1.52 10.12
C GLN A 479 6.59 -2.47 10.74
N LEU A 480 6.93 -3.76 10.83
CA LEU A 480 6.16 -4.79 11.50
C LEU A 480 6.93 -5.24 12.74
N THR A 481 6.32 -5.12 13.92
CA THR A 481 6.97 -5.42 15.21
C THR A 481 6.07 -6.32 16.04
N PRO A 482 6.56 -7.47 16.58
CA PRO A 482 5.79 -8.25 17.55
C PRO A 482 5.26 -7.36 18.68
N SER A 483 3.96 -7.43 18.97
CA SER A 483 3.29 -6.48 19.88
C SER A 483 3.86 -6.44 21.29
N ALA A 484 4.52 -7.51 21.72
CA ALA A 484 5.19 -7.58 23.02
C ALA A 484 6.53 -6.80 23.08
N LEU A 485 7.10 -6.41 21.93
CA LEU A 485 8.43 -5.78 21.87
C LEU A 485 8.35 -4.25 21.96
N VAL A 486 8.00 -3.75 23.15
CA VAL A 486 8.02 -2.32 23.48
C VAL A 486 9.41 -1.86 23.93
N LYS A 487 9.65 -0.55 23.98
CA LYS A 487 10.88 0.03 24.58
C LYS A 487 10.99 -0.37 26.05
N PRO A 488 12.20 -0.64 26.58
CA PRO A 488 13.50 -0.61 25.88
C PRO A 488 13.89 -1.93 25.20
N ALA A 489 13.05 -2.98 25.23
CA ALA A 489 13.43 -4.32 24.79
C ALA A 489 13.78 -4.42 23.30
N ASN A 490 13.23 -3.54 22.46
CA ASN A 490 13.50 -3.49 21.01
C ASN A 490 14.18 -2.17 20.58
N VAL A 491 15.17 -1.74 21.29
CA VAL A 491 15.98 -0.54 20.95
C VAL A 491 17.44 -0.96 20.77
N PRO A 492 17.99 -0.83 19.55
CA PRO A 492 17.37 -0.53 18.25
C PRO A 492 16.39 -1.61 17.78
N PRO A 493 15.46 -1.30 16.82
CA PRO A 493 14.35 -2.18 16.45
C PRO A 493 14.77 -3.37 15.56
N PHE A 494 15.76 -4.15 15.98
CA PHE A 494 16.15 -5.38 15.30
C PHE A 494 15.09 -6.48 15.39
N GLY A 495 14.18 -6.43 16.36
CA GLY A 495 13.06 -7.34 16.47
C GLY A 495 11.90 -6.98 15.51
N SER A 496 12.19 -6.32 14.39
CA SER A 496 11.18 -5.87 13.44
C SER A 496 11.56 -6.25 12.00
N TRP A 497 10.55 -6.30 11.12
CA TRP A 497 10.69 -6.38 9.67
C TRP A 497 10.32 -5.02 9.07
N PHE A 498 10.82 -4.75 7.87
CA PHE A 498 10.59 -3.51 7.14
C PHE A 498 10.14 -3.81 5.72
N VAL A 499 9.11 -3.09 5.25
CA VAL A 499 8.60 -3.15 3.88
C VAL A 499 8.65 -1.75 3.31
N ASP A 500 9.29 -1.56 2.18
CA ASP A 500 9.34 -0.29 1.50
C ASP A 500 8.05 -0.04 0.72
N PHE A 501 7.63 1.23 0.61
CA PHE A 501 6.35 1.55 -0.03
C PHE A 501 6.42 1.44 -1.55
N ASP A 502 7.47 1.99 -2.18
CA ASP A 502 7.54 2.13 -3.64
C ASP A 502 8.71 1.39 -4.30
N GLY A 503 9.64 0.86 -3.51
CA GLY A 503 10.84 0.19 -4.00
C GLY A 503 11.93 1.16 -4.46
N TYR A 504 11.80 2.46 -4.19
CA TYR A 504 12.78 3.49 -4.52
C TYR A 504 13.63 3.83 -3.29
N PHE A 505 14.95 3.75 -3.40
CA PHE A 505 15.86 3.87 -2.27
C PHE A 505 16.90 4.99 -2.45
N GLU A 506 16.73 5.86 -3.44
CA GLU A 506 17.70 6.91 -3.78
C GLU A 506 17.34 8.29 -3.21
N ASP A 507 16.32 8.35 -2.36
CA ASP A 507 15.74 9.57 -1.80
C ASP A 507 15.81 9.64 -0.26
N PRO A 508 17.01 9.58 0.34
CA PRO A 508 17.17 9.49 1.81
C PRO A 508 16.63 10.70 2.56
N ASP A 509 16.32 11.80 1.88
CA ASP A 509 15.91 13.05 2.49
C ASP A 509 14.41 13.31 2.50
N VAL A 510 13.60 12.51 1.77
CA VAL A 510 12.14 12.66 1.76
C VAL A 510 11.53 12.38 3.14
N GLN A 511 10.48 13.11 3.48
CA GLN A 511 9.78 12.98 4.75
C GLN A 511 8.29 13.22 4.57
N GLY A 512 7.48 12.41 5.25
CA GLY A 512 6.03 12.50 5.21
C GLY A 512 5.39 11.92 3.94
N HIS A 513 6.15 11.16 3.14
CA HIS A 513 5.66 10.55 1.91
C HIS A 513 4.78 9.31 2.14
N VAL A 514 4.92 8.65 3.29
CA VAL A 514 4.08 7.49 3.64
C VAL A 514 2.89 7.97 4.49
N GLY A 515 1.75 7.34 4.29
CA GLY A 515 0.50 7.70 4.94
C GLY A 515 0.00 6.67 5.96
N ASP A 516 -1.26 6.25 5.81
CA ASP A 516 -1.93 5.30 6.70
C ASP A 516 -1.66 3.84 6.31
N VAL A 517 -2.01 2.92 7.21
CA VAL A 517 -1.94 1.47 6.99
C VAL A 517 -3.15 0.78 7.58
N ARG A 518 -3.76 -0.15 6.80
CA ARG A 518 -4.83 -1.02 7.28
C ARG A 518 -4.60 -2.47 6.89
N VAL A 519 -4.88 -3.37 7.81
CA VAL A 519 -4.74 -4.82 7.62
C VAL A 519 -6.10 -5.47 7.59
N TRP A 520 -6.41 -6.22 6.53
CA TRP A 520 -7.60 -7.06 6.53
C TRP A 520 -7.39 -8.26 7.45
N ARG A 521 -8.09 -8.24 8.59
CA ARG A 521 -7.91 -9.23 9.65
C ARG A 521 -9.27 -9.73 10.17
N PRO A 522 -9.91 -10.69 9.50
CA PRO A 522 -11.09 -11.37 10.03
C PRO A 522 -10.66 -12.28 11.20
N CYS A 523 -10.72 -11.76 12.42
CA CYS A 523 -10.38 -12.50 13.62
C CYS A 523 -11.55 -13.36 14.10
N GLU A 524 -11.30 -14.63 14.45
CA GLU A 524 -12.27 -15.48 15.13
C GLU A 524 -12.70 -14.84 16.45
N GLY A 525 -14.01 -14.71 16.67
CA GLY A 525 -14.59 -14.07 17.86
C GLY A 525 -15.69 -13.07 17.55
N ARG A 526 -15.87 -12.65 16.32
CA ARG A 526 -17.13 -12.07 15.86
C ARG A 526 -18.12 -13.22 15.69
N ALA A 527 -18.74 -13.61 16.81
CA ALA A 527 -19.84 -14.58 16.80
C ALA A 527 -20.89 -14.09 15.78
N GLY A 528 -21.01 -14.77 14.66
CA GLY A 528 -22.03 -14.55 13.65
C GLY A 528 -21.59 -14.62 12.20
N TYR A 529 -20.31 -14.53 11.86
CA TYR A 529 -19.90 -14.39 10.45
C TYR A 529 -19.34 -15.66 9.77
N TYR A 530 -19.03 -16.73 10.52
CA TYR A 530 -18.43 -17.95 9.96
C TYR A 530 -19.15 -19.26 10.35
N GLU A 531 -20.36 -19.20 10.93
CA GLU A 531 -21.20 -20.41 11.00
C GLU A 531 -21.88 -20.62 9.65
N GLU A 532 -21.37 -21.63 8.95
CA GLU A 532 -21.93 -22.24 7.75
C GLU A 532 -21.89 -21.45 6.43
N ILE A 533 -20.70 -21.30 5.85
CA ILE A 533 -20.61 -21.41 4.41
C ILE A 533 -20.66 -22.92 4.10
N PRO A 534 -21.76 -23.46 3.56
CA PRO A 534 -21.81 -24.85 3.15
C PRO A 534 -20.86 -25.03 1.97
N GLY A 535 -19.73 -25.68 2.23
CA GLY A 535 -18.73 -25.92 1.22
C GLY A 535 -17.41 -25.21 1.41
N GLY A 536 -17.06 -24.81 2.65
CA GLY A 536 -15.76 -24.35 3.16
C GLY A 536 -14.63 -24.23 2.13
N TYR A 537 -14.77 -23.34 1.14
CA TYR A 537 -13.65 -22.90 0.34
C TYR A 537 -13.09 -21.64 1.02
N LEU A 538 -12.19 -21.84 1.98
CA LEU A 538 -11.02 -20.96 2.01
C LEU A 538 -10.43 -21.11 0.61
N PRO A 539 -10.30 -20.03 -0.20
CA PRO A 539 -9.54 -20.12 -1.43
C PRO A 539 -8.22 -20.76 -1.08
N PRO A 540 -7.68 -21.66 -1.89
CA PRO A 540 -6.44 -22.31 -1.54
C PRO A 540 -5.45 -21.21 -1.21
N PHE A 541 -5.08 -21.09 0.08
CA PHE A 541 -3.76 -20.60 0.40
C PHE A 541 -2.87 -21.26 -0.62
N TYR A 542 -2.08 -20.50 -1.35
CA TYR A 542 -1.07 -21.08 -2.22
C TYR A 542 -0.47 -22.22 -1.42
N PRO A 543 -0.54 -23.46 -1.91
CA PRO A 543 -0.14 -24.59 -1.10
C PRO A 543 1.24 -24.31 -0.54
N PRO A 544 1.50 -24.61 0.74
CA PRO A 544 2.76 -24.27 1.41
C PRO A 544 4.02 -24.78 0.70
N ASP A 545 3.87 -25.58 -0.32
CA ASP A 545 4.96 -26.20 -1.08
C ASP A 545 5.49 -25.37 -2.26
N PHE A 546 4.90 -24.20 -2.57
CA PHE A 546 5.22 -23.42 -3.78
C PHE A 546 6.05 -22.15 -3.58
N LEU A 547 6.50 -21.82 -2.39
CA LEU A 547 7.41 -20.71 -2.19
C LEU A 547 8.72 -21.23 -1.60
N PRO A 548 9.85 -20.96 -2.26
CA PRO A 548 11.15 -21.32 -1.70
C PRO A 548 11.41 -20.54 -0.41
N PRO A 549 12.13 -21.11 0.56
CA PRO A 549 12.41 -20.46 1.82
C PRO A 549 13.31 -19.24 1.62
N GLY A 550 12.84 -18.09 2.07
CA GLY A 550 13.66 -16.92 2.37
C GLY A 550 14.01 -16.01 1.20
N ASN A 551 13.61 -14.75 1.30
CA ASN A 551 14.08 -13.59 0.54
C ASN A 551 13.81 -13.63 -0.98
N LEU A 552 12.54 -13.61 -1.38
CA LEU A 552 12.19 -13.46 -2.78
C LEU A 552 11.16 -12.37 -3.00
N PRO A 553 11.43 -11.44 -3.92
CA PRO A 553 10.33 -10.84 -4.64
C PRO A 553 9.66 -11.97 -5.46
N PRO A 554 8.33 -12.08 -5.49
CA PRO A 554 7.60 -13.08 -6.28
C PRO A 554 7.56 -12.72 -7.76
N CYS A 555 8.72 -12.38 -8.34
CA CYS A 555 8.83 -12.10 -9.76
C CYS A 555 9.00 -13.38 -10.58
N LEU A 556 9.59 -14.40 -9.99
CA LEU A 556 9.79 -15.71 -10.59
C LEU A 556 9.78 -16.78 -9.51
N ASP A 557 9.24 -17.93 -9.85
CA ASP A 557 9.20 -19.11 -9.00
C ASP A 557 9.84 -20.30 -9.72
N VAL A 558 10.43 -21.23 -8.98
CA VAL A 558 10.98 -22.47 -9.53
C VAL A 558 9.95 -23.58 -9.28
N ALA A 559 9.22 -23.93 -10.33
CA ALA A 559 8.17 -24.94 -10.26
C ALA A 559 8.71 -26.37 -10.12
N ASP A 560 9.86 -26.66 -10.75
CA ASP A 560 10.50 -27.98 -10.73
C ASP A 560 12.00 -27.85 -10.98
N VAL A 561 12.77 -28.83 -10.51
CA VAL A 561 14.20 -28.95 -10.76
C VAL A 561 14.52 -30.38 -11.17
N GLN A 562 15.08 -30.54 -12.38
CA GLN A 562 15.53 -31.83 -12.88
C GLN A 562 17.05 -31.87 -12.98
N TYR A 563 17.64 -32.96 -12.52
CA TYR A 563 19.09 -33.12 -12.49
C TYR A 563 19.56 -34.13 -13.54
N PHE A 564 20.64 -33.77 -14.22
CA PHE A 564 21.30 -34.62 -15.25
C PHE A 564 22.80 -34.67 -15.01
N CYS A 565 23.37 -35.87 -15.11
CA CYS A 565 24.83 -36.01 -15.19
C CYS A 565 25.30 -35.74 -16.62
N THR A 566 26.27 -34.84 -16.76
CA THR A 566 26.92 -34.50 -18.04
C THR A 566 28.40 -34.73 -17.93
N PRO A 567 29.13 -34.78 -19.05
CA PRO A 567 30.60 -34.84 -19.02
C PRO A 567 31.29 -33.66 -18.33
N ARG A 568 30.52 -32.57 -18.07
CA ARG A 568 30.98 -31.37 -17.37
C ARG A 568 30.69 -31.36 -15.86
N GLY A 569 29.92 -32.32 -15.37
CA GLY A 569 29.46 -32.40 -13.99
C GLY A 569 27.96 -32.52 -13.88
N LEU A 570 27.39 -31.98 -12.81
CA LEU A 570 25.95 -31.96 -12.57
C LEU A 570 25.32 -30.79 -13.33
N GLN A 571 24.30 -31.06 -14.12
CA GLN A 571 23.42 -30.07 -14.73
C GLN A 571 22.10 -30.06 -13.98
N ALA A 572 21.53 -28.86 -13.68
CA ALA A 572 20.20 -28.70 -13.17
C ALA A 572 19.37 -27.84 -14.15
N ASP A 573 18.23 -28.38 -14.57
CA ASP A 573 17.23 -27.70 -15.37
C ASP A 573 16.15 -27.16 -14.45
N LEU A 574 16.06 -25.82 -14.36
CA LEU A 574 15.11 -25.09 -13.52
C LEU A 574 13.90 -24.71 -14.37
N TYR A 575 12.72 -25.21 -14.00
CA TYR A 575 11.45 -24.82 -14.61
C TYR A 575 10.90 -23.61 -13.88
N LEU A 576 10.91 -22.47 -14.56
CA LEU A 576 10.57 -21.18 -13.97
C LEU A 576 9.15 -20.77 -14.30
N HIS A 577 8.39 -20.32 -13.29
CA HIS A 577 7.11 -19.61 -13.45
C HIS A 577 7.34 -18.11 -13.35
N ASP A 578 7.00 -17.38 -14.40
CA ASP A 578 7.10 -15.92 -14.47
C ASP A 578 5.76 -15.31 -14.03
N HIS A 579 5.63 -14.99 -12.73
CA HIS A 579 4.40 -14.42 -12.15
C HIS A 579 4.23 -12.93 -12.48
N ALA A 580 5.30 -12.25 -12.82
CA ALA A 580 5.27 -10.82 -13.10
C ALA A 580 5.22 -10.50 -14.60
N GLY A 581 5.16 -11.50 -15.47
CA GLY A 581 5.21 -11.30 -16.92
C GLY A 581 6.50 -10.62 -17.38
N LEU A 582 7.58 -10.79 -16.62
CA LEU A 582 8.86 -10.11 -16.84
C LEU A 582 9.54 -10.52 -18.15
N GLY A 583 8.99 -11.56 -18.81
CA GLY A 583 9.52 -12.05 -20.08
C GLY A 583 10.98 -12.46 -20.01
N GLY A 584 11.44 -12.98 -18.88
CA GLY A 584 12.75 -13.47 -18.49
C GLY A 584 13.87 -13.53 -19.53
N ASP A 585 14.18 -12.40 -20.16
CA ASP A 585 15.12 -12.35 -21.27
C ASP A 585 16.59 -12.49 -20.83
N SER A 586 16.88 -12.18 -19.55
CA SER A 586 18.23 -12.28 -19.03
C SER A 586 18.23 -12.76 -17.58
N ILE A 587 18.84 -13.90 -17.34
CA ILE A 587 19.03 -14.48 -16.02
C ILE A 587 20.52 -14.64 -15.76
N LYS A 588 20.99 -14.30 -14.57
CA LYS A 588 22.35 -14.57 -14.13
C LYS A 588 22.30 -15.47 -12.90
N ALA A 589 22.95 -16.64 -12.97
CA ALA A 589 23.12 -17.52 -11.83
C ALA A 589 24.54 -17.43 -11.27
N GLN A 590 24.65 -17.51 -9.93
CA GLN A 590 25.93 -17.50 -9.23
C GLN A 590 25.86 -18.38 -7.99
N SER A 591 26.90 -19.17 -7.75
CA SER A 591 27.00 -19.94 -6.50
C SER A 591 27.16 -19.00 -5.30
N LYS A 592 26.44 -19.33 -4.22
CA LYS A 592 26.62 -18.77 -2.88
C LYS A 592 27.28 -19.77 -1.92
N THR A 593 27.49 -21.02 -2.37
CA THR A 593 28.17 -22.07 -1.58
C THR A 593 29.68 -22.01 -1.84
N PRO A 594 30.52 -21.86 -0.79
CA PRO A 594 31.97 -21.83 -0.95
C PRO A 594 32.51 -23.10 -1.61
N GLY A 595 33.43 -22.95 -2.59
CA GLY A 595 34.05 -24.06 -3.29
C GLY A 595 33.22 -24.68 -4.42
N VAL A 596 31.95 -24.28 -4.57
CA VAL A 596 31.07 -24.72 -5.64
C VAL A 596 30.99 -23.65 -6.72
N ALA A 597 31.15 -24.02 -7.99
CA ALA A 597 30.95 -23.12 -9.11
C ALA A 597 29.62 -23.42 -9.82
N VAL A 598 28.93 -22.36 -10.23
CA VAL A 598 27.70 -22.41 -11.03
C VAL A 598 27.92 -21.60 -12.30
N THR A 599 27.69 -22.23 -13.44
CA THR A 599 27.73 -21.57 -14.77
C THR A 599 26.38 -21.70 -15.44
N SER A 600 25.97 -20.68 -16.19
CA SER A 600 24.68 -20.63 -16.85
C SER A 600 24.68 -19.74 -18.08
N PRO A 601 23.78 -19.97 -19.06
CA PRO A 601 23.57 -19.01 -20.13
C PRO A 601 22.98 -17.70 -19.57
N MET A 602 23.29 -16.57 -20.22
CA MET A 602 22.73 -15.27 -19.84
C MET A 602 21.33 -15.01 -20.40
N SER A 603 20.80 -15.89 -21.24
CA SER A 603 19.48 -15.75 -21.85
C SER A 603 18.61 -16.95 -21.53
N HIS A 604 17.34 -16.69 -21.27
CA HIS A 604 16.30 -17.70 -21.04
C HIS A 604 15.23 -17.57 -22.12
N ALA A 605 14.82 -18.71 -22.69
CA ALA A 605 13.73 -18.76 -23.65
C ALA A 605 12.42 -19.11 -22.91
N PRO A 606 11.34 -18.31 -23.05
CA PRO A 606 10.05 -18.60 -22.43
C PRO A 606 9.57 -20.03 -22.72
N GLY A 607 9.10 -20.73 -21.69
CA GLY A 607 8.62 -22.10 -21.79
C GLY A 607 9.70 -23.18 -21.95
N LYS A 608 10.98 -22.82 -21.79
CA LYS A 608 12.11 -23.75 -21.70
C LYS A 608 12.66 -23.75 -20.28
N PRO A 609 13.25 -24.85 -19.78
CA PRO A 609 13.98 -24.81 -18.52
C PRO A 609 15.20 -23.89 -18.63
N TYR A 610 15.53 -23.25 -17.50
CA TYR A 610 16.78 -22.52 -17.37
C TYR A 610 17.86 -23.45 -16.86
N THR A 611 18.82 -23.78 -17.70
CA THR A 611 19.83 -24.79 -17.41
C THR A 611 21.05 -24.17 -16.73
N ILE A 612 21.50 -24.76 -15.63
CA ILE A 612 22.74 -24.39 -14.93
C ILE A 612 23.66 -25.62 -14.78
N ASP A 613 24.96 -25.42 -14.95
CA ASP A 613 25.97 -26.44 -14.65
C ASP A 613 26.56 -26.18 -13.26
N ILE A 614 26.63 -27.22 -12.41
CA ILE A 614 27.12 -27.16 -11.03
C ILE A 614 28.37 -28.05 -10.93
N THR A 615 29.49 -27.47 -10.49
CA THR A 615 30.77 -28.19 -10.31
C THR A 615 31.35 -27.92 -8.92
N GLY A 616 32.17 -28.86 -8.42
CA GLY A 616 32.83 -28.75 -7.12
C GLY A 616 31.92 -29.04 -5.90
N HIS A 617 30.72 -29.58 -6.14
CA HIS A 617 29.82 -30.00 -5.08
C HIS A 617 30.08 -31.44 -4.63
N ASN A 618 29.68 -31.78 -3.39
CA ASN A 618 29.62 -33.15 -2.93
C ASN A 618 28.24 -33.77 -3.19
N PRO A 619 28.13 -35.10 -3.38
CA PRO A 619 26.85 -35.77 -3.47
C PRO A 619 25.99 -35.49 -2.22
N GLY A 620 24.69 -35.17 -2.41
CA GLY A 620 23.76 -34.86 -1.32
C GLY A 620 23.97 -33.51 -0.66
N GLU A 621 24.90 -32.68 -1.14
CA GLU A 621 25.14 -31.33 -0.61
C GLU A 621 24.03 -30.35 -1.04
N THR A 622 23.68 -29.43 -0.17
CA THR A 622 22.80 -28.31 -0.53
C THR A 622 23.63 -27.16 -1.08
N VAL A 623 23.47 -26.88 -2.38
CA VAL A 623 24.13 -25.79 -3.08
C VAL A 623 23.19 -24.60 -3.16
N ASN A 624 23.57 -23.48 -2.57
CA ASN A 624 22.81 -22.23 -2.65
C ASN A 624 23.16 -21.48 -3.92
N VAL A 625 22.20 -21.33 -4.83
CA VAL A 625 22.36 -20.64 -6.12
C VAL A 625 21.63 -19.30 -6.07
N GLY A 626 22.39 -18.21 -6.17
CA GLY A 626 21.79 -16.87 -6.36
C GLY A 626 21.40 -16.71 -7.83
N LEU A 627 20.11 -16.40 -8.07
CA LEU A 627 19.57 -16.06 -9.39
C LEU A 627 19.24 -14.58 -9.43
N CYS A 628 19.50 -13.93 -10.55
CA CYS A 628 19.23 -12.53 -10.78
C CYS A 628 18.59 -12.35 -12.15
N PHE A 629 17.47 -11.64 -12.19
CA PHE A 629 16.65 -11.48 -13.38
C PHE A 629 16.65 -10.01 -13.83
N TYR A 630 16.72 -9.79 -15.15
CA TYR A 630 16.75 -8.47 -15.77
C TYR A 630 15.65 -8.35 -16.82
N ARG A 631 14.97 -7.19 -16.89
CA ARG A 631 14.04 -6.85 -17.97
C ARG A 631 14.79 -6.30 -19.19
N LYS A 632 14.29 -6.63 -20.37
CA LYS A 632 14.86 -6.15 -21.64
C LYS A 632 14.62 -4.63 -21.84
N SER A 633 13.48 -4.12 -21.35
CA SER A 633 13.15 -2.70 -21.38
C SER A 633 14.13 -1.84 -20.57
N ASP A 634 14.81 -2.43 -19.60
CA ASP A 634 15.66 -1.69 -18.66
C ASP A 634 17.12 -1.59 -19.19
N GLN A 635 17.49 -2.39 -20.18
CA GLN A 635 18.80 -2.31 -20.82
C GLN A 635 18.95 -1.09 -21.74
N ASP A 636 17.83 -0.58 -22.30
CA ASP A 636 17.84 0.53 -23.25
C ASP A 636 17.84 1.92 -22.57
N LYS A 637 17.53 1.99 -21.29
CA LYS A 637 17.44 3.25 -20.52
C LYS A 637 18.68 3.60 -19.70
N GLY A 638 19.73 2.77 -19.73
CA GLY A 638 21.00 3.06 -19.04
C GLY A 638 20.96 3.08 -17.52
N GLY A 639 19.82 2.72 -16.91
CA GLY A 639 19.63 2.68 -15.47
C GLY A 639 19.74 1.27 -14.89
N TYR A 640 20.35 1.14 -13.72
CA TYR A 640 20.33 -0.09 -12.92
C TYR A 640 18.96 -0.22 -12.27
N TYR A 641 18.00 -0.84 -12.94
CA TYR A 641 16.78 -1.29 -12.25
C TYR A 641 17.09 -2.48 -11.35
N PRO A 642 16.41 -2.58 -10.18
CA PRO A 642 16.69 -3.64 -9.22
C PRO A 642 16.50 -4.99 -9.90
N CYS A 643 17.58 -5.74 -9.97
CA CYS A 643 17.57 -7.13 -10.33
C CYS A 643 16.71 -7.88 -9.31
N CYS A 644 15.70 -8.58 -9.78
CA CYS A 644 15.02 -9.52 -8.92
C CYS A 644 15.99 -10.62 -8.53
N LYS A 645 16.36 -10.68 -7.26
CA LYS A 645 17.37 -11.62 -6.74
C LYS A 645 16.71 -12.72 -5.93
N MET A 646 17.06 -13.97 -6.23
CA MET A 646 16.67 -15.10 -5.41
C MET A 646 17.87 -15.97 -5.03
N THR A 647 17.79 -16.63 -3.89
CA THR A 647 18.72 -17.70 -3.51
C THR A 647 17.95 -19.01 -3.46
N LEU A 648 18.27 -19.92 -4.37
CA LEU A 648 17.64 -21.22 -4.48
C LEU A 648 18.54 -22.26 -3.83
N PRO A 649 18.11 -22.94 -2.75
CA PRO A 649 18.82 -24.08 -2.20
C PRO A 649 18.52 -25.32 -3.08
N LEU A 650 19.53 -25.80 -3.77
CA LEU A 650 19.48 -27.00 -4.60
C LEU A 650 20.14 -28.16 -3.86
N ARG A 651 19.37 -29.18 -3.50
CA ARG A 651 19.93 -30.41 -2.97
C ARG A 651 20.41 -31.27 -4.12
N THR A 652 21.72 -31.44 -4.23
CA THR A 652 22.31 -32.30 -5.26
C THR A 652 21.98 -33.78 -5.03
N PRO A 653 21.90 -34.59 -6.09
CA PRO A 653 21.69 -36.05 -5.93
C PRO A 653 22.75 -36.70 -5.05
N ASP A 654 22.37 -37.75 -4.34
CA ASP A 654 23.29 -38.54 -3.47
C ASP A 654 24.31 -39.36 -4.26
N VAL A 655 24.34 -39.24 -5.59
CA VAL A 655 25.26 -39.96 -6.50
C VAL A 655 26.19 -38.98 -7.20
N SER A 656 27.50 -39.28 -7.23
CA SER A 656 28.47 -38.50 -7.98
C SER A 656 28.28 -38.67 -9.48
N CYS A 657 28.29 -37.54 -10.20
CA CYS A 657 28.35 -37.53 -11.67
C CYS A 657 29.78 -37.79 -12.24
N GLU A 658 30.80 -37.82 -11.38
CA GLU A 658 32.15 -38.12 -11.80
C GLU A 658 32.32 -39.62 -12.13
N GLY A 659 32.60 -39.95 -13.37
CA GLY A 659 33.01 -41.30 -13.80
C GLY A 659 31.99 -42.12 -14.60
N ARG A 660 30.91 -41.54 -15.11
CA ARG A 660 29.98 -42.21 -16.05
C ARG A 660 30.28 -41.90 -17.53
N ASP A 661 31.57 -41.98 -17.90
CA ASP A 661 31.90 -42.22 -19.29
C ASP A 661 32.03 -43.73 -19.49
N ARG A 662 30.91 -44.35 -19.89
CA ARG A 662 30.91 -45.57 -20.74
C ARG A 662 29.48 -46.01 -21.07
#